data_1e7e3de4017c644f4a2622e49d4e7212
#
_entry.id   1e7e3de4017c644f4a2622e49d4e7212
#
_cell.length_a   1.000
_cell.length_b   1.000
_cell.length_c   1.000
_cell.angle_alpha   90.00
_cell.angle_beta   90.00
_cell.angle_gamma   90.00
#
_symmetry.space_group_name_H-M   'P 1'
#
loop_
_entity.id
_entity.type
_entity.pdbx_description
1 polymer ?
#
loop_
_entity_poly.entity_id
_entity_poly.type
_entity_poly.pdbx_seq_one_letter_code
_entity_poly.pdbx_strand_id
1 'polypeptide(L)'
;MASRPAFFMAIAFCLGILVEQKPLLPRTLLAISFILALTITILLFSRRKTSAGQSPNPPDGSSNLVVRNSLPHINAIDGLLLAACLIAGMLRADFAQSSASNAIDTFADSATEVVLLGKVGDAPESRNGRYRFPLQMQRLRTDTSWTATRGTALVFSDSLGDVEIGEKLLLRGLLRLADESRNPGAFDYRAYLQAQSISAVFYCRDEAPLWREKSNGTFSWRRTITQTKTWIDAQLSRFSHGQSLALLRGLLMGARDEISKEILDAFQRTGLVHILAVSGSNVGFIALIIFIALSLLRVPRRWHPIFLLVGVVFYMFLTGAQPPVVRATIMAVVIILGESFERNTDIYNSLGAAAIIILLWQPLQLFQLGFQLTFMAVLGIAYLYQPVALLFRRLIPIRWLPVRLTITLQAVSFAAQLAILPVSVHAFGRLPLLAIFGNLMVIPAAFIIVATATVACVFSFFEFVSQALGIVADLTSNAMIAFTRWLSHLPLAYVDGVYISPWLLLFYVIVIATIVEWQRSPLAKRWLLLGGLIVLNVFVWQNAWTAGPKLRVTFFDVGQGDAALLEFPAGRLLVDAGPMLENYDAGERVLVPFLRTHGIRQLDAVVITHPHADHLGGLPALLQEIEIKKVFVCGVETNSALEQRCEKLADSLRVPLLTLHAGERLPDFSPAQVLALHPRQNEFDFEHLNDASVVIKVIFGQHAFLFPGDAELESENHLLQSAQLLDSDVLKIGHHGSITSSLPQFLHAVSPQWAVASVGRWNNFGHPDPQVLARYDSLGIQLLRTDRDSAVIFETDGKVLKRIR
;
A
#
# COMPACT_ATOMS: atom_id res chain seq x y z
N MET A 1 -4.20 0.09 -35.08
CA MET A 1 -5.24 0.82 -34.33
C MET A 1 -6.67 0.46 -34.72
N ALA A 2 -7.02 0.15 -35.97
CA ALA A 2 -8.41 0.05 -36.43
C ALA A 2 -9.37 -0.88 -35.62
N SER A 3 -8.87 -1.85 -34.85
CA SER A 3 -9.74 -2.73 -34.02
C SER A 3 -9.83 -2.33 -32.54
N ARG A 4 -8.89 -1.51 -32.00
CA ARG A 4 -8.80 -1.18 -30.57
C ARG A 4 -8.28 0.24 -30.33
N PRO A 5 -8.91 1.28 -30.92
CA PRO A 5 -8.38 2.63 -30.84
C PRO A 5 -8.31 3.16 -29.40
N ALA A 6 -9.36 2.99 -28.60
CA ALA A 6 -9.41 3.49 -27.24
C ALA A 6 -8.35 2.85 -26.32
N PHE A 7 -8.00 1.58 -26.54
CA PHE A 7 -6.95 0.91 -25.79
C PHE A 7 -5.56 1.53 -26.05
N PHE A 8 -5.22 1.76 -27.30
CA PHE A 8 -3.93 2.39 -27.64
C PHE A 8 -3.86 3.85 -27.23
N MET A 9 -4.97 4.59 -27.35
CA MET A 9 -5.06 5.96 -26.86
C MET A 9 -4.88 6.04 -25.34
N ALA A 10 -5.46 5.09 -24.60
CA ALA A 10 -5.25 5.00 -23.15
C ALA A 10 -3.79 4.73 -22.79
N ILE A 11 -3.11 3.84 -23.49
CA ILE A 11 -1.67 3.59 -23.29
C ILE A 11 -0.88 4.88 -23.53
N ALA A 12 -1.10 5.59 -24.64
CA ALA A 12 -0.42 6.82 -24.94
C ALA A 12 -0.67 7.91 -23.89
N PHE A 13 -1.92 8.02 -23.41
CA PHE A 13 -2.30 8.95 -22.34
C PHE A 13 -1.62 8.63 -21.01
N CYS A 14 -1.59 7.35 -20.63
CA CYS A 14 -0.86 6.89 -19.44
C CYS A 14 0.63 7.20 -19.54
N LEU A 15 1.24 6.98 -20.72
CA LEU A 15 2.66 7.32 -20.95
C LEU A 15 2.90 8.81 -20.80
N GLY A 16 1.99 9.67 -21.27
CA GLY A 16 2.06 11.10 -21.07
C GLY A 16 2.10 11.48 -19.58
N ILE A 17 1.19 10.92 -18.79
CA ILE A 17 1.17 11.13 -17.33
C ILE A 17 2.48 10.66 -16.69
N LEU A 18 3.03 9.52 -17.13
CA LEU A 18 4.27 8.96 -16.58
C LEU A 18 5.50 9.82 -16.89
N VAL A 19 5.56 10.41 -18.09
CA VAL A 19 6.70 11.24 -18.50
C VAL A 19 6.75 12.55 -17.70
N GLU A 20 5.61 13.16 -17.41
CA GLU A 20 5.51 14.43 -16.69
C GLU A 20 5.89 14.31 -15.22
N GLN A 21 5.62 13.20 -14.61
CA GLN A 21 5.97 13.02 -13.19
C GLN A 21 7.47 12.78 -13.02
N LYS A 22 8.18 13.73 -12.38
CA LYS A 22 9.51 13.49 -11.79
C LYS A 22 9.40 12.29 -10.85
N PRO A 23 10.37 11.36 -10.84
CA PRO A 23 10.20 9.98 -10.41
C PRO A 23 9.86 9.84 -8.93
N LEU A 24 8.57 9.79 -8.62
CA LEU A 24 8.05 9.23 -7.36
C LEU A 24 8.10 7.70 -7.34
N LEU A 25 8.26 7.08 -8.49
CA LEU A 25 8.51 5.64 -8.65
C LEU A 25 9.96 5.43 -9.11
N PRO A 26 10.61 4.34 -8.68
CA PRO A 26 11.88 3.96 -9.25
C PRO A 26 11.76 3.98 -10.78
N ARG A 27 12.68 4.65 -11.47
CA ARG A 27 12.71 4.73 -12.95
C ARG A 27 12.55 3.37 -13.63
N THR A 28 12.86 2.32 -12.91
CA THR A 28 12.69 0.92 -13.29
C THR A 28 11.22 0.48 -13.40
N LEU A 29 10.32 0.90 -12.50
CA LEU A 29 8.88 0.58 -12.60
C LEU A 29 8.19 1.34 -13.76
N LEU A 30 8.64 2.56 -14.03
CA LEU A 30 8.23 3.34 -15.20
C LEU A 30 8.65 2.65 -16.50
N ALA A 31 9.90 2.19 -16.55
CA ALA A 31 10.41 1.42 -17.69
C ALA A 31 9.68 0.08 -17.86
N ILE A 32 9.36 -0.61 -16.77
CA ILE A 32 8.62 -1.89 -16.80
C ILE A 32 7.17 -1.67 -17.28
N SER A 33 6.48 -0.65 -16.79
CA SER A 33 5.13 -0.32 -17.27
C SER A 33 5.15 0.07 -18.75
N PHE A 34 6.18 0.79 -19.19
CA PHE A 34 6.39 1.12 -20.60
C PHE A 34 6.66 -0.14 -21.44
N ILE A 35 7.59 -1.00 -21.01
CA ILE A 35 7.94 -2.23 -21.71
C ILE A 35 6.74 -3.20 -21.70
N LEU A 36 5.98 -3.28 -20.61
CA LEU A 36 4.76 -4.07 -20.52
C LEU A 36 3.73 -3.59 -21.54
N ALA A 37 3.47 -2.28 -21.59
CA ALA A 37 2.56 -1.69 -22.56
C ALA A 37 3.04 -1.90 -24.01
N LEU A 38 4.33 -1.76 -24.25
CA LEU A 38 4.95 -1.98 -25.58
C LEU A 38 4.89 -3.46 -25.96
N THR A 39 5.20 -4.37 -25.04
CA THR A 39 5.15 -5.82 -25.28
C THR A 39 3.71 -6.28 -25.56
N ILE A 40 2.74 -5.82 -24.77
CA ILE A 40 1.31 -6.07 -25.00
C ILE A 40 0.88 -5.49 -26.37
N THR A 41 1.36 -4.31 -26.72
CA THR A 41 1.10 -3.68 -28.01
C THR A 41 1.62 -4.52 -29.16
N ILE A 42 2.87 -4.98 -29.11
CA ILE A 42 3.49 -5.86 -30.12
C ILE A 42 2.74 -7.18 -30.22
N LEU A 43 2.37 -7.81 -29.08
CA LEU A 43 1.63 -9.06 -29.04
C LEU A 43 0.20 -8.93 -29.62
N LEU A 44 -0.49 -7.85 -29.34
CA LEU A 44 -1.82 -7.57 -29.90
C LEU A 44 -1.76 -7.27 -31.40
N PHE A 45 -0.68 -6.68 -31.88
CA PHE A 45 -0.43 -6.51 -33.33
C PHE A 45 -0.10 -7.83 -34.03
N SER A 46 0.63 -8.73 -33.40
CA SER A 46 0.94 -10.05 -33.99
C SER A 46 -0.31 -10.92 -34.19
N ARG A 47 -1.31 -10.77 -33.30
CA ARG A 47 -2.62 -11.48 -33.42
C ARG A 47 -3.43 -11.10 -34.67
N ARG A 48 -3.22 -9.93 -35.24
CA ARG A 48 -3.95 -9.47 -36.43
C ARG A 48 -3.65 -10.24 -37.71
N LYS A 49 -2.45 -10.83 -37.81
CA LYS A 49 -2.04 -11.59 -38.99
C LYS A 49 -2.72 -12.95 -39.12
N THR A 50 -3.23 -13.54 -38.03
CA THR A 50 -3.83 -14.87 -38.07
C THR A 50 -5.32 -14.89 -38.32
N SER A 51 -6.04 -13.78 -38.07
CA SER A 51 -7.50 -13.71 -38.32
C SER A 51 -7.89 -13.16 -39.72
N ALA A 52 -6.96 -12.59 -40.46
CA ALA A 52 -7.20 -12.11 -41.81
C ALA A 52 -7.11 -13.19 -42.91
N GLY A 53 -6.90 -14.44 -42.51
CA GLY A 53 -6.67 -15.59 -43.40
C GLY A 53 -7.89 -16.45 -43.74
N GLN A 54 -9.12 -16.02 -43.35
CA GLN A 54 -10.34 -16.73 -43.76
C GLN A 54 -11.31 -15.78 -44.45
N SER A 55 -10.97 -15.39 -45.67
CA SER A 55 -11.99 -14.99 -46.65
C SER A 55 -12.33 -16.23 -47.50
N PRO A 56 -13.60 -16.43 -47.87
CA PRO A 56 -13.95 -17.56 -48.72
C PRO A 56 -13.26 -17.45 -50.09
N ASN A 57 -12.67 -18.55 -50.54
CA ASN A 57 -12.00 -18.67 -51.82
C ASN A 57 -12.84 -18.20 -53.00
N PRO A 58 -12.31 -17.38 -53.91
CA PRO A 58 -12.82 -17.37 -55.26
C PRO A 58 -12.34 -18.61 -56.00
N PRO A 59 -13.17 -19.20 -56.85
CA PRO A 59 -12.75 -20.36 -57.69
C PRO A 59 -11.96 -19.79 -58.84
N ASP A 60 -10.65 -19.94 -58.86
CA ASP A 60 -9.85 -20.21 -60.04
C ASP A 60 -8.36 -20.26 -59.70
N GLY A 61 -7.76 -21.29 -60.23
CA GLY A 61 -6.35 -21.63 -59.97
C GLY A 61 -5.38 -20.66 -60.65
N SER A 62 -4.58 -20.03 -59.83
CA SER A 62 -3.22 -19.65 -60.21
C SER A 62 -2.40 -19.38 -58.91
N SER A 63 -1.46 -20.27 -58.67
CA SER A 63 -0.43 -20.21 -57.62
C SER A 63 0.54 -19.07 -57.84
N ASN A 64 0.50 -18.08 -56.96
CA ASN A 64 1.71 -17.34 -56.60
C ASN A 64 1.53 -16.72 -55.20
N LEU A 65 1.99 -17.45 -54.19
CA LEU A 65 2.10 -17.03 -52.79
C LEU A 65 3.23 -16.00 -52.67
N VAL A 66 2.96 -14.74 -52.98
CA VAL A 66 3.83 -13.65 -52.52
C VAL A 66 3.38 -13.27 -51.10
N VAL A 67 4.08 -13.86 -50.11
CA VAL A 67 3.95 -13.43 -48.70
C VAL A 67 4.52 -12.03 -48.59
N ARG A 68 3.68 -11.02 -48.78
CA ARG A 68 4.00 -9.63 -48.41
C ARG A 68 4.12 -9.51 -46.91
N ASN A 69 5.34 -9.48 -46.42
CA ASN A 69 5.73 -9.04 -45.09
C ASN A 69 5.52 -7.51 -44.94
N SER A 70 4.28 -7.06 -44.92
CA SER A 70 3.99 -5.66 -44.57
C SER A 70 3.81 -5.56 -43.03
N LEU A 71 4.74 -4.91 -42.37
CA LEU A 71 4.50 -4.35 -41.03
C LEU A 71 3.18 -3.57 -41.09
N PRO A 72 2.33 -3.62 -40.07
CA PRO A 72 1.11 -2.84 -40.06
C PRO A 72 1.49 -1.36 -40.11
N HIS A 73 1.14 -0.70 -41.22
CA HIS A 73 1.31 0.74 -41.34
C HIS A 73 0.43 1.40 -40.28
N ILE A 74 1.05 2.08 -39.29
CA ILE A 74 0.36 3.08 -38.48
C ILE A 74 0.10 4.23 -39.44
N ASN A 75 -1.15 4.48 -39.79
CA ASN A 75 -1.49 5.62 -40.62
C ASN A 75 -1.04 6.90 -39.91
N ALA A 76 -0.64 7.92 -40.65
CA ALA A 76 -0.20 9.20 -40.07
C ALA A 76 -1.26 9.77 -39.09
N ILE A 77 -2.55 9.56 -39.35
CA ILE A 77 -3.66 9.94 -38.48
C ILE A 77 -3.57 9.18 -37.13
N ASP A 78 -3.29 7.87 -37.16
CA ASP A 78 -3.14 7.07 -35.92
C ASP A 78 -1.97 7.55 -35.07
N GLY A 79 -0.85 7.91 -35.72
CA GLY A 79 0.34 8.47 -35.07
C GLY A 79 0.04 9.83 -34.43
N LEU A 80 -0.67 10.71 -35.13
CA LEU A 80 -1.06 12.02 -34.62
C LEU A 80 -2.02 11.91 -33.43
N LEU A 81 -2.99 10.99 -33.46
CA LEU A 81 -3.91 10.74 -32.34
C LEU A 81 -3.18 10.23 -31.11
N LEU A 82 -2.22 9.32 -31.29
CA LEU A 82 -1.40 8.81 -30.16
C LEU A 82 -0.54 9.92 -29.58
N ALA A 83 0.10 10.74 -30.40
CA ALA A 83 0.87 11.88 -29.94
C ALA A 83 0.01 12.91 -29.20
N ALA A 84 -1.21 13.19 -29.70
CA ALA A 84 -2.16 14.09 -29.05
C ALA A 84 -2.60 13.53 -27.68
N CYS A 85 -2.88 12.23 -27.56
CA CYS A 85 -3.20 11.60 -26.29
C CYS A 85 -2.04 11.64 -25.28
N LEU A 86 -0.81 11.44 -25.75
CA LEU A 86 0.40 11.54 -24.92
C LEU A 86 0.55 12.97 -24.39
N ILE A 87 0.48 13.98 -25.26
CA ILE A 87 0.57 15.40 -24.85
C ILE A 87 -0.57 15.76 -23.88
N ALA A 88 -1.80 15.31 -24.16
CA ALA A 88 -2.92 15.54 -23.27
C ALA A 88 -2.71 14.92 -21.87
N GLY A 89 -2.07 13.74 -21.81
CA GLY A 89 -1.69 13.11 -20.55
C GLY A 89 -0.66 13.94 -19.77
N MET A 90 0.37 14.45 -20.44
CA MET A 90 1.37 15.33 -19.83
C MET A 90 0.72 16.61 -19.28
N LEU A 91 0.00 17.34 -20.11
CA LEU A 91 -0.70 18.59 -19.72
C LEU A 91 -1.69 18.37 -18.57
N ARG A 92 -2.39 17.23 -18.55
CA ARG A 92 -3.35 16.91 -17.49
C ARG A 92 -2.64 16.62 -16.17
N ALA A 93 -1.48 15.97 -16.21
CA ALA A 93 -0.67 15.70 -15.03
C ALA A 93 -0.08 16.99 -14.45
N ASP A 94 0.50 17.84 -15.29
CA ASP A 94 1.04 19.16 -14.90
C ASP A 94 -0.04 20.05 -14.27
N PHE A 95 -1.21 20.16 -14.89
CA PHE A 95 -2.36 20.91 -14.34
C PHE A 95 -2.80 20.37 -12.97
N ALA A 96 -2.77 19.05 -12.76
CA ALA A 96 -3.13 18.45 -11.47
C ALA A 96 -2.13 18.78 -10.37
N GLN A 97 -0.85 18.84 -10.70
CA GLN A 97 0.22 19.19 -9.76
C GLN A 97 0.21 20.69 -9.44
N SER A 98 0.08 21.54 -10.45
CA SER A 98 0.06 22.99 -10.28
C SER A 98 -1.14 23.50 -9.48
N SER A 99 -2.30 22.83 -9.60
CA SER A 99 -3.51 23.19 -8.84
C SER A 99 -3.41 22.86 -7.35
N ALA A 100 -2.60 21.88 -6.96
CA ALA A 100 -2.44 21.45 -5.57
C ALA A 100 -1.50 22.37 -4.77
N SER A 101 -0.59 23.10 -5.45
CA SER A 101 0.52 23.78 -4.78
C SER A 101 0.21 25.18 -4.24
N ASN A 102 -0.90 25.81 -4.55
CA ASN A 102 -0.97 27.29 -4.52
C ASN A 102 -1.44 27.98 -3.23
N ALA A 103 -1.86 27.32 -2.18
CA ALA A 103 -2.23 28.07 -0.94
C ALA A 103 -2.07 27.30 0.36
N ILE A 104 -2.09 25.97 0.33
CA ILE A 104 -2.09 25.13 1.54
C ILE A 104 -0.68 24.90 2.02
N ASP A 105 0.27 24.70 1.09
CA ASP A 105 1.67 24.43 1.41
C ASP A 105 2.35 25.58 2.19
N THR A 106 1.87 26.83 2.01
CA THR A 106 2.38 27.99 2.74
C THR A 106 1.86 28.09 4.18
N PHE A 107 0.70 27.49 4.48
CA PHE A 107 0.06 27.57 5.80
C PHE A 107 0.05 26.23 6.54
N ALA A 108 0.22 25.13 5.83
CA ALA A 108 0.34 23.81 6.43
C ALA A 108 1.74 23.66 7.04
N ASP A 109 1.81 22.94 8.15
CA ASP A 109 3.04 22.72 8.93
C ASP A 109 3.53 23.91 9.77
N SER A 110 2.79 25.02 9.83
CA SER A 110 3.00 25.96 10.91
C SER A 110 2.52 25.33 12.23
N ALA A 111 3.30 25.46 13.29
CA ALA A 111 2.89 25.02 14.64
C ALA A 111 1.70 25.86 15.20
N THR A 112 1.23 26.84 14.43
CA THR A 112 0.17 27.79 14.84
C THR A 112 -1.21 27.22 14.52
N GLU A 113 -2.13 27.43 15.45
CA GLU A 113 -3.54 27.09 15.24
C GLU A 113 -4.15 28.02 14.19
N VAL A 114 -4.96 27.42 13.33
CA VAL A 114 -5.69 28.13 12.29
C VAL A 114 -7.20 27.95 12.44
N VAL A 115 -7.97 28.92 11.97
CA VAL A 115 -9.43 28.80 11.89
C VAL A 115 -9.82 28.58 10.43
N LEU A 116 -10.51 27.48 10.18
CA LEU A 116 -10.88 27.00 8.85
C LEU A 116 -12.39 27.11 8.64
N LEU A 117 -12.81 27.85 7.62
CA LEU A 117 -14.18 27.86 7.11
C LEU A 117 -14.28 26.97 5.87
N GLY A 118 -15.18 26.00 5.90
CA GLY A 118 -15.36 25.10 4.79
C GLY A 118 -16.72 24.43 4.76
N LYS A 119 -17.01 23.75 3.65
CA LYS A 119 -18.24 22.99 3.42
C LYS A 119 -17.96 21.50 3.50
N VAL A 120 -18.76 20.76 4.25
CA VAL A 120 -18.66 19.32 4.40
C VAL A 120 -18.92 18.64 3.05
N GLY A 121 -17.91 17.92 2.57
CA GLY A 121 -17.91 17.30 1.25
C GLY A 121 -18.58 15.93 1.21
N ASP A 122 -18.44 15.14 2.28
CA ASP A 122 -19.01 13.80 2.41
C ASP A 122 -19.41 13.50 3.86
N ALA A 123 -20.18 12.42 4.06
CA ALA A 123 -20.66 12.03 5.40
C ALA A 123 -19.48 11.74 6.33
N PRO A 124 -19.54 12.21 7.58
CA PRO A 124 -18.55 11.84 8.58
C PRO A 124 -18.51 10.33 8.80
N GLU A 125 -17.32 9.77 8.75
CA GLU A 125 -17.05 8.39 9.15
C GLU A 125 -16.50 8.38 10.57
N SER A 126 -17.05 7.53 11.44
CA SER A 126 -16.51 7.31 12.77
C SER A 126 -15.54 6.15 12.75
N ARG A 127 -14.31 6.35 13.22
CA ARG A 127 -13.31 5.28 13.36
C ARG A 127 -12.61 5.40 14.71
N ASN A 128 -12.68 4.35 15.52
CA ASN A 128 -12.09 4.34 16.88
C ASN A 128 -12.49 5.56 17.74
N GLY A 129 -13.77 5.96 17.67
CA GLY A 129 -14.26 7.12 18.41
C GLY A 129 -13.91 8.48 17.80
N ARG A 130 -13.16 8.53 16.70
CA ARG A 130 -12.83 9.74 15.96
C ARG A 130 -13.66 9.87 14.70
N TYR A 131 -14.19 11.06 14.47
CA TYR A 131 -14.88 11.41 13.22
C TYR A 131 -13.87 11.90 12.20
N ARG A 132 -14.00 11.43 10.95
CA ARG A 132 -13.24 11.96 9.82
C ARG A 132 -14.16 12.28 8.65
N PHE A 133 -13.93 13.40 8.01
CA PHE A 133 -14.68 13.81 6.81
C PHE A 133 -13.89 14.80 5.97
N PRO A 134 -14.10 14.82 4.64
CA PRO A 134 -13.51 15.82 3.77
C PRO A 134 -14.26 17.15 3.90
N LEU A 135 -13.53 18.24 4.15
CA LEU A 135 -14.03 19.61 4.23
C LEU A 135 -13.48 20.40 3.03
N GLN A 136 -14.36 20.87 2.15
CA GLN A 136 -13.99 21.77 1.05
C GLN A 136 -13.72 23.16 1.63
N MET A 137 -12.44 23.56 1.63
CA MET A 137 -12.00 24.81 2.22
C MET A 137 -12.46 26.02 1.40
N GLN A 138 -12.89 27.07 2.06
CA GLN A 138 -13.30 28.33 1.47
C GLN A 138 -12.42 29.49 1.94
N ARG A 139 -12.18 29.57 3.23
CA ARG A 139 -11.33 30.59 3.85
C ARG A 139 -10.54 30.01 5.01
N LEU A 140 -9.35 30.51 5.18
CA LEU A 140 -8.45 30.21 6.29
C LEU A 140 -8.11 31.49 7.02
N ARG A 141 -8.08 31.49 8.36
CA ARG A 141 -7.61 32.60 9.18
C ARG A 141 -6.38 32.15 9.96
N THR A 142 -5.29 32.87 9.76
CA THR A 142 -4.08 32.82 10.58
C THR A 142 -4.00 34.16 11.33
N ASP A 143 -3.89 34.10 12.64
CA ASP A 143 -3.90 35.26 13.53
C ASP A 143 -5.09 36.20 13.29
N THR A 144 -4.95 37.26 12.52
CA THR A 144 -5.96 38.31 12.32
C THR A 144 -6.55 38.38 10.92
N SER A 145 -5.95 37.76 9.91
CA SER A 145 -6.37 37.92 8.50
C SER A 145 -7.04 36.69 7.93
N TRP A 146 -8.12 36.91 7.14
CA TRP A 146 -8.79 35.89 6.38
C TRP A 146 -8.21 35.80 4.96
N THR A 147 -7.72 34.64 4.61
CA THR A 147 -7.22 34.33 3.26
C THR A 147 -8.18 33.37 2.55
N ALA A 148 -8.55 33.69 1.31
CA ALA A 148 -9.33 32.77 0.47
C ALA A 148 -8.47 31.54 0.10
N THR A 149 -8.96 30.33 0.41
CA THR A 149 -8.22 29.08 0.21
C THR A 149 -9.08 28.14 -0.60
N ARG A 150 -8.44 27.38 -1.50
CA ARG A 150 -9.10 26.34 -2.29
C ARG A 150 -8.43 25.00 -2.02
N GLY A 151 -9.23 23.95 -1.97
CA GLY A 151 -8.77 22.57 -1.76
C GLY A 151 -9.68 21.84 -0.78
N THR A 152 -9.34 20.58 -0.50
CA THR A 152 -10.08 19.78 0.47
C THR A 152 -9.13 19.39 1.60
N ALA A 153 -9.54 19.63 2.83
CA ALA A 153 -8.86 19.12 4.03
C ALA A 153 -9.61 17.89 4.56
N LEU A 154 -8.88 16.86 4.97
CA LEU A 154 -9.44 15.75 5.73
C LEU A 154 -9.45 16.15 7.21
N VAL A 155 -10.64 16.38 7.75
CA VAL A 155 -10.84 16.78 9.15
C VAL A 155 -10.87 15.53 10.03
N PHE A 156 -10.14 15.56 11.14
CA PHE A 156 -10.21 14.62 12.25
C PHE A 156 -10.71 15.35 13.50
N SER A 157 -11.72 14.78 14.15
CA SER A 157 -12.28 15.31 15.39
C SER A 157 -12.77 14.22 16.30
N ASP A 158 -12.62 14.41 17.60
CA ASP A 158 -13.05 13.43 18.61
C ASP A 158 -14.56 13.56 18.94
N SER A 159 -15.21 14.69 18.65
CA SER A 159 -16.58 14.94 19.16
C SER A 159 -17.43 15.94 18.36
N LEU A 160 -17.35 15.97 17.02
CA LEU A 160 -18.09 16.98 16.23
C LEU A 160 -19.63 16.75 16.13
N GLY A 161 -20.21 15.77 16.81
CA GLY A 161 -21.66 15.54 16.78
C GLY A 161 -22.21 15.20 15.39
N ASP A 162 -23.52 15.32 15.21
CA ASP A 162 -24.21 15.00 13.94
C ASP A 162 -23.95 16.07 12.87
N VAL A 163 -22.82 15.96 12.16
CA VAL A 163 -22.49 16.82 11.03
C VAL A 163 -23.09 16.24 9.76
N GLU A 164 -23.85 17.03 9.02
CA GLU A 164 -24.47 16.64 7.77
C GLU A 164 -23.68 17.12 6.53
N ILE A 165 -23.81 16.37 5.44
CA ILE A 165 -23.18 16.73 4.17
C ILE A 165 -23.72 18.08 3.70
N GLY A 166 -22.82 18.95 3.25
CA GLY A 166 -23.17 20.25 2.69
C GLY A 166 -23.29 21.36 3.72
N GLU A 167 -23.16 21.07 5.01
CA GLU A 167 -23.08 22.09 6.05
C GLU A 167 -21.78 22.90 5.93
N LYS A 168 -21.85 24.16 6.31
CA LYS A 168 -20.65 24.96 6.46
C LYS A 168 -20.25 24.99 7.93
N LEU A 169 -18.99 24.72 8.16
CA LEU A 169 -18.41 24.65 9.50
C LEU A 169 -17.26 25.64 9.60
N LEU A 170 -17.17 26.28 10.77
CA LEU A 170 -16.01 27.04 11.20
C LEU A 170 -15.31 26.22 12.29
N LEU A 171 -14.11 25.75 12.01
CA LEU A 171 -13.35 24.87 12.89
C LEU A 171 -12.02 25.52 13.26
N ARG A 172 -11.57 25.31 14.48
CA ARG A 172 -10.24 25.70 14.95
C ARG A 172 -9.38 24.47 15.19
N GLY A 173 -8.14 24.52 14.76
CA GLY A 173 -7.24 23.39 14.92
C GLY A 173 -5.91 23.56 14.17
N LEU A 174 -5.22 22.44 13.98
CA LEU A 174 -3.93 22.38 13.31
C LEU A 174 -4.10 21.89 11.87
N LEU A 175 -3.63 22.67 10.91
CA LEU A 175 -3.57 22.28 9.50
C LEU A 175 -2.18 21.73 9.21
N ARG A 176 -2.11 20.49 8.72
CA ARG A 176 -0.86 19.81 8.42
C ARG A 176 -0.88 19.18 7.03
N LEU A 177 0.26 19.12 6.39
CA LEU A 177 0.44 18.24 5.24
C LEU A 177 0.47 16.79 5.74
N ALA A 178 -0.13 15.90 4.97
CA ALA A 178 0.02 14.46 5.25
C ALA A 178 1.49 14.04 5.08
N ASP A 179 1.90 13.03 5.84
CA ASP A 179 3.27 12.53 5.75
C ASP A 179 3.55 11.85 4.40
N GLU A 180 4.71 12.16 3.85
CA GLU A 180 5.29 11.45 2.71
C GLU A 180 5.82 10.08 3.14
N SER A 181 6.24 9.27 2.19
CA SER A 181 6.99 8.05 2.48
C SER A 181 8.36 8.39 3.11
N ARG A 182 8.42 8.35 4.42
CA ARG A 182 9.62 8.75 5.18
C ARG A 182 10.62 7.61 5.34
N ASN A 183 10.18 6.36 5.18
CA ASN A 183 11.04 5.18 5.16
C ASN A 183 11.01 4.51 3.78
N PRO A 184 12.10 3.85 3.33
CA PRO A 184 12.10 3.14 2.07
C PRO A 184 10.99 2.07 2.02
N GLY A 185 10.21 2.07 0.95
CA GLY A 185 9.09 1.13 0.79
C GLY A 185 7.87 1.39 1.68
N ALA A 186 7.89 2.44 2.51
CA ALA A 186 6.72 2.82 3.31
C ALA A 186 5.60 3.41 2.46
N PHE A 187 4.37 3.29 2.96
CA PHE A 187 3.19 3.85 2.30
C PHE A 187 3.23 5.37 2.29
N ASP A 188 3.10 5.98 1.11
CA ASP A 188 3.02 7.42 0.94
C ASP A 188 1.57 7.90 1.14
N TYR A 189 1.29 8.33 2.37
CA TYR A 189 -0.05 8.81 2.73
C TYR A 189 -0.41 10.14 2.05
N ARG A 190 0.58 11.02 1.81
CA ARG A 190 0.39 12.27 1.08
C ARG A 190 -0.03 12.01 -0.36
N ALA A 191 0.71 11.18 -1.09
CA ALA A 191 0.38 10.80 -2.46
C ALA A 191 -0.99 10.11 -2.54
N TYR A 192 -1.34 9.29 -1.54
CA TYR A 192 -2.64 8.64 -1.46
C TYR A 192 -3.78 9.66 -1.30
N LEU A 193 -3.66 10.66 -0.41
CA LEU A 193 -4.66 11.69 -0.21
C LEU A 193 -4.76 12.63 -1.41
N GLN A 194 -3.63 13.05 -1.98
CA GLN A 194 -3.59 13.88 -3.19
C GLN A 194 -4.32 13.23 -4.36
N ALA A 195 -4.17 11.92 -4.54
CA ALA A 195 -4.89 11.19 -5.57
C ALA A 195 -6.42 11.10 -5.30
N GLN A 196 -6.85 11.43 -4.07
CA GLN A 196 -8.27 11.64 -3.72
C GLN A 196 -8.68 13.13 -3.75
N SER A 197 -7.80 14.01 -4.26
CA SER A 197 -7.99 15.47 -4.26
C SER A 197 -8.07 16.07 -2.85
N ILE A 198 -7.47 15.41 -1.86
CA ILE A 198 -7.31 15.91 -0.49
C ILE A 198 -5.90 16.49 -0.39
N SER A 199 -5.81 17.77 -0.06
CA SER A 199 -4.56 18.53 -0.06
C SER A 199 -3.90 18.59 1.31
N ALA A 200 -4.67 18.53 2.39
CA ALA A 200 -4.17 18.63 3.77
C ALA A 200 -5.00 17.81 4.74
N VAL A 201 -4.47 17.65 5.95
CA VAL A 201 -5.13 17.05 7.10
C VAL A 201 -5.37 18.16 8.13
N PHE A 202 -6.56 18.18 8.72
CA PHE A 202 -6.93 19.16 9.74
C PHE A 202 -7.33 18.44 11.02
N TYR A 203 -6.59 18.68 12.09
CA TYR A 203 -6.88 18.14 13.41
C TYR A 203 -7.69 19.18 14.20
N CYS A 204 -8.98 18.92 14.37
CA CYS A 204 -9.86 19.79 15.13
C CYS A 204 -9.49 19.72 16.62
N ARG A 205 -9.37 20.87 17.27
CA ARG A 205 -9.03 20.98 18.69
C ARG A 205 -10.26 21.16 19.56
N ASP A 206 -11.29 21.79 19.03
CA ASP A 206 -12.52 22.07 19.76
C ASP A 206 -13.48 20.87 19.65
N GLU A 207 -14.19 20.60 20.72
CA GLU A 207 -15.21 19.53 20.76
C GLU A 207 -16.46 19.85 19.94
N ALA A 208 -16.67 21.11 19.58
CA ALA A 208 -17.76 21.58 18.75
C ALA A 208 -17.28 22.61 17.74
N PRO A 209 -17.93 22.75 16.57
CA PRO A 209 -17.60 23.80 15.62
C PRO A 209 -17.87 25.18 16.23
N LEU A 210 -16.96 26.15 16.00
CA LEU A 210 -17.13 27.53 16.43
C LEU A 210 -18.38 28.17 15.84
N TRP A 211 -18.78 27.71 14.66
CA TRP A 211 -20.00 28.11 13.97
C TRP A 211 -20.44 27.06 13.00
N ARG A 212 -21.77 26.89 12.86
CA ARG A 212 -22.39 25.90 11.99
C ARG A 212 -23.57 26.51 11.24
N GLU A 213 -23.56 26.40 9.92
CA GLU A 213 -24.70 26.76 9.05
C GLU A 213 -25.27 25.46 8.47
N LYS A 214 -26.48 25.10 8.89
CA LYS A 214 -27.18 23.94 8.37
C LYS A 214 -27.50 24.14 6.89
N SER A 215 -27.37 23.09 6.10
CA SER A 215 -27.77 23.11 4.69
C SER A 215 -29.26 23.33 4.56
N ASN A 216 -29.68 24.47 3.98
CA ASN A 216 -31.09 24.77 3.73
C ASN A 216 -31.67 23.72 2.77
N GLY A 217 -32.66 22.98 3.22
CA GLY A 217 -33.26 21.75 2.77
C GLY A 217 -33.81 21.69 1.32
N THR A 218 -32.99 21.99 0.33
CA THR A 218 -33.26 21.56 -1.06
C THR A 218 -33.04 20.04 -1.15
N PHE A 219 -33.92 19.35 -1.86
CA PHE A 219 -33.84 17.91 -2.10
C PHE A 219 -32.38 17.52 -2.45
N SER A 220 -31.70 16.89 -1.50
CA SER A 220 -30.34 16.40 -1.70
C SER A 220 -30.43 14.90 -1.92
N TRP A 221 -30.11 14.43 -3.12
CA TRP A 221 -29.96 12.99 -3.42
C TRP A 221 -29.03 12.29 -2.41
N ARG A 222 -28.07 13.01 -1.83
CA ARG A 222 -27.17 12.51 -0.77
C ARG A 222 -27.93 12.17 0.51
N ARG A 223 -28.93 12.98 0.88
CA ARG A 223 -29.82 12.67 2.04
C ARG A 223 -30.58 11.39 1.79
N THR A 224 -31.08 11.16 0.59
CA THR A 224 -31.73 9.90 0.22
C THR A 224 -30.77 8.71 0.35
N ILE A 225 -29.52 8.83 -0.09
CA ILE A 225 -28.50 7.78 0.07
C ILE A 225 -28.24 7.49 1.56
N THR A 226 -28.07 8.50 2.39
CA THR A 226 -27.86 8.31 3.84
C THR A 226 -29.06 7.63 4.49
N GLN A 227 -30.28 8.06 4.18
CA GLN A 227 -31.51 7.42 4.67
C GLN A 227 -31.61 5.97 4.21
N THR A 228 -31.23 5.68 2.96
CA THR A 228 -31.20 4.29 2.46
C THR A 228 -30.16 3.45 3.19
N LYS A 229 -28.97 3.99 3.47
CA LYS A 229 -27.94 3.31 4.29
C LYS A 229 -28.48 2.97 5.67
N THR A 230 -29.03 3.94 6.38
CA THR A 230 -29.60 3.73 7.72
C THR A 230 -30.73 2.71 7.70
N TRP A 231 -31.59 2.74 6.68
CA TRP A 231 -32.64 1.77 6.52
C TRP A 231 -32.12 0.36 6.26
N ILE A 232 -31.12 0.21 5.34
CA ILE A 232 -30.46 -1.09 5.09
C ILE A 232 -29.83 -1.60 6.38
N ASP A 233 -29.12 -0.76 7.10
CA ASP A 233 -28.48 -1.12 8.36
C ASP A 233 -29.45 -1.64 9.40
N ALA A 234 -30.59 -0.95 9.57
CA ALA A 234 -31.67 -1.38 10.43
C ALA A 234 -32.26 -2.74 10.00
N GLN A 235 -32.35 -3.02 8.69
CA GLN A 235 -32.83 -4.34 8.24
C GLN A 235 -31.79 -5.44 8.53
N LEU A 236 -30.49 -5.19 8.23
CA LEU A 236 -29.42 -6.17 8.48
C LEU A 236 -29.30 -6.53 9.95
N SER A 237 -29.45 -5.56 10.84
CA SER A 237 -29.38 -5.75 12.30
C SER A 237 -30.54 -6.60 12.88
N ARG A 238 -31.59 -6.86 12.09
CA ARG A 238 -32.70 -7.74 12.51
C ARG A 238 -32.34 -9.22 12.46
N PHE A 239 -31.47 -9.64 11.57
CA PHE A 239 -31.14 -11.05 11.34
C PHE A 239 -29.66 -11.40 11.52
N SER A 240 -28.81 -10.45 11.74
CA SER A 240 -27.37 -10.68 11.90
C SER A 240 -26.78 -9.83 13.02
N HIS A 241 -25.73 -10.34 13.70
CA HIS A 241 -25.09 -9.69 14.83
C HIS A 241 -23.56 -9.92 14.80
N GLY A 242 -22.81 -9.12 15.55
CA GLY A 242 -21.36 -9.29 15.72
C GLY A 242 -20.58 -9.23 14.39
N GLN A 243 -19.64 -10.14 14.18
CA GLN A 243 -18.73 -10.09 13.03
C GLN A 243 -19.41 -10.43 11.70
N SER A 244 -20.49 -11.23 11.69
CA SER A 244 -21.24 -11.47 10.45
C SER A 244 -21.98 -10.21 10.00
N LEU A 245 -22.57 -9.44 10.92
CA LEU A 245 -23.17 -8.14 10.62
C LEU A 245 -22.11 -7.15 10.08
N ALA A 246 -20.94 -7.09 10.73
CA ALA A 246 -19.84 -6.26 10.25
C ALA A 246 -19.41 -6.63 8.81
N LEU A 247 -19.36 -7.93 8.49
CA LEU A 247 -19.07 -8.41 7.15
C LEU A 247 -20.17 -8.04 6.14
N LEU A 248 -21.46 -8.18 6.51
CA LEU A 248 -22.61 -7.78 5.70
C LEU A 248 -22.57 -6.28 5.38
N ARG A 249 -22.32 -5.42 6.39
CA ARG A 249 -22.13 -3.99 6.24
C ARG A 249 -20.97 -3.67 5.28
N GLY A 250 -19.85 -4.40 5.45
CA GLY A 250 -18.67 -4.28 4.58
C GLY A 250 -18.99 -4.58 3.12
N LEU A 251 -19.65 -5.71 2.84
CA LEU A 251 -19.94 -6.17 1.48
C LEU A 251 -21.02 -5.35 0.77
N LEU A 252 -22.06 -4.89 1.49
CA LEU A 252 -23.19 -4.17 0.91
C LEU A 252 -22.99 -2.66 0.85
N MET A 253 -22.44 -2.06 1.93
CA MET A 253 -22.36 -0.61 2.07
C MET A 253 -20.93 -0.08 2.12
N GLY A 254 -19.93 -0.96 2.21
CA GLY A 254 -18.52 -0.58 2.28
C GLY A 254 -18.01 -0.19 3.68
N ALA A 255 -18.82 -0.36 4.72
CA ALA A 255 -18.45 -0.08 6.10
C ALA A 255 -17.64 -1.26 6.68
N ARG A 256 -16.34 -1.04 6.97
CA ARG A 256 -15.40 -2.10 7.41
C ARG A 256 -14.84 -1.88 8.81
N ASP A 257 -15.13 -0.74 9.40
CA ASP A 257 -14.50 -0.31 10.64
C ASP A 257 -14.83 -1.23 11.83
N GLU A 258 -15.92 -2.01 11.74
CA GLU A 258 -16.35 -2.95 12.75
C GLU A 258 -15.77 -4.37 12.58
N ILE A 259 -15.06 -4.64 11.46
CA ILE A 259 -14.43 -5.93 11.24
C ILE A 259 -13.20 -6.04 12.14
N SER A 260 -13.12 -7.09 12.97
CA SER A 260 -12.00 -7.28 13.88
C SER A 260 -10.65 -7.40 13.14
N LYS A 261 -9.56 -6.94 13.78
CA LYS A 261 -8.19 -7.09 13.26
C LYS A 261 -7.88 -8.55 12.89
N GLU A 262 -8.29 -9.50 13.75
CA GLU A 262 -8.07 -10.93 13.53
C GLU A 262 -8.67 -11.44 12.20
N ILE A 263 -9.91 -11.03 11.90
CA ILE A 263 -10.57 -11.41 10.64
C ILE A 263 -9.87 -10.73 9.47
N LEU A 264 -9.56 -9.44 9.60
CA LEU A 264 -8.85 -8.69 8.56
C LEU A 264 -7.49 -9.35 8.23
N ASP A 265 -6.73 -9.75 9.25
CA ASP A 265 -5.46 -10.46 9.09
C ASP A 265 -5.62 -11.82 8.41
N ALA A 266 -6.65 -12.58 8.79
CA ALA A 266 -6.94 -13.86 8.15
C ALA A 266 -7.22 -13.69 6.64
N PHE A 267 -8.00 -12.67 6.26
CA PHE A 267 -8.27 -12.35 4.86
C PHE A 267 -7.02 -11.81 4.13
N GLN A 268 -6.15 -11.08 4.80
CA GLN A 268 -4.88 -10.61 4.22
C GLN A 268 -3.91 -11.77 3.99
N ARG A 269 -3.72 -12.65 4.98
CA ARG A 269 -2.86 -13.83 4.90
C ARG A 269 -3.27 -14.75 3.76
N THR A 270 -4.57 -14.95 3.57
CA THR A 270 -5.10 -15.79 2.49
C THR A 270 -5.19 -15.10 1.13
N GLY A 271 -4.89 -13.79 1.02
CA GLY A 271 -5.02 -13.01 -0.21
C GLY A 271 -6.45 -12.70 -0.63
N LEU A 272 -7.42 -12.88 0.30
CA LEU A 272 -8.85 -12.69 0.05
C LEU A 272 -9.37 -11.31 0.51
N VAL A 273 -8.48 -10.44 0.98
CA VAL A 273 -8.82 -9.08 1.49
C VAL A 273 -9.57 -8.23 0.46
N HIS A 274 -9.35 -8.49 -0.83
CA HIS A 274 -10.03 -7.79 -1.91
C HIS A 274 -11.55 -8.02 -1.94
N ILE A 275 -12.06 -9.04 -1.26
CA ILE A 275 -13.48 -9.35 -1.13
C ILE A 275 -14.12 -8.54 0.00
N LEU A 276 -13.39 -8.32 1.11
CA LEU A 276 -13.85 -7.43 2.20
C LEU A 276 -13.99 -5.98 1.72
N ALA A 277 -13.20 -5.60 0.74
CA ALA A 277 -13.38 -4.34 0.04
C ALA A 277 -14.63 -4.44 -0.84
N VAL A 278 -15.51 -3.43 -0.81
CA VAL A 278 -16.49 -3.36 -1.90
C VAL A 278 -15.71 -3.31 -3.20
N SER A 279 -15.75 -4.41 -3.91
CA SER A 279 -14.92 -4.66 -5.07
C SER A 279 -15.71 -4.49 -6.37
N GLY A 280 -15.01 -4.50 -7.49
CA GLY A 280 -15.66 -4.51 -8.79
C GLY A 280 -16.62 -5.69 -8.97
N SER A 281 -16.38 -6.83 -8.29
CA SER A 281 -17.28 -7.98 -8.33
C SER A 281 -18.65 -7.68 -7.73
N ASN A 282 -18.71 -6.85 -6.68
CA ASN A 282 -19.99 -6.49 -6.04
C ASN A 282 -20.87 -5.66 -6.99
N VAL A 283 -20.26 -4.77 -7.79
CA VAL A 283 -20.98 -4.06 -8.87
C VAL A 283 -21.54 -5.06 -9.89
N GLY A 284 -20.74 -6.07 -10.25
CA GLY A 284 -21.20 -7.17 -11.12
C GLY A 284 -22.31 -8.00 -10.48
N PHE A 285 -22.25 -8.28 -9.19
CA PHE A 285 -23.31 -9.01 -8.48
C PHE A 285 -24.62 -8.21 -8.47
N ILE A 286 -24.59 -6.93 -8.14
CA ILE A 286 -25.77 -6.06 -8.19
C ILE A 286 -26.35 -5.95 -9.60
N ALA A 287 -25.49 -5.77 -10.62
CA ALA A 287 -25.92 -5.76 -12.02
C ALA A 287 -26.62 -7.07 -12.40
N LEU A 288 -26.07 -8.21 -11.98
CA LEU A 288 -26.67 -9.53 -12.23
C LEU A 288 -28.00 -9.71 -11.50
N ILE A 289 -28.11 -9.27 -10.23
CA ILE A 289 -29.37 -9.32 -9.46
C ILE A 289 -30.45 -8.49 -10.16
N ILE A 290 -30.12 -7.26 -10.58
CA ILE A 290 -31.04 -6.40 -11.33
C ILE A 290 -31.44 -7.07 -12.65
N PHE A 291 -30.50 -7.63 -13.40
CA PHE A 291 -30.76 -8.30 -14.68
C PHE A 291 -31.71 -9.51 -14.49
N ILE A 292 -31.48 -10.33 -13.46
CA ILE A 292 -32.34 -11.46 -13.11
C ILE A 292 -33.75 -10.97 -12.73
N ALA A 293 -33.86 -9.93 -11.88
CA ALA A 293 -35.14 -9.35 -11.48
C ALA A 293 -35.93 -8.82 -12.69
N LEU A 294 -35.28 -8.05 -13.59
CA LEU A 294 -35.91 -7.55 -14.82
C LEU A 294 -36.38 -8.70 -15.74
N SER A 295 -35.59 -9.78 -15.82
CA SER A 295 -35.92 -10.95 -16.62
C SER A 295 -37.11 -11.72 -16.04
N LEU A 296 -37.17 -11.90 -14.73
CA LEU A 296 -38.31 -12.54 -14.02
C LEU A 296 -39.59 -11.70 -14.15
N LEU A 297 -39.47 -10.38 -14.06
CA LEU A 297 -40.59 -9.43 -14.26
C LEU A 297 -40.98 -9.24 -15.73
N ARG A 298 -40.31 -9.95 -16.64
CA ARG A 298 -40.54 -9.89 -18.09
C ARG A 298 -40.46 -8.46 -18.65
N VAL A 299 -39.63 -7.60 -18.08
CA VAL A 299 -39.36 -6.25 -18.58
C VAL A 299 -38.76 -6.35 -20.01
N PRO A 300 -39.27 -5.59 -21.00
CA PRO A 300 -38.71 -5.62 -22.35
C PRO A 300 -37.20 -5.29 -22.35
N ARG A 301 -36.41 -6.06 -23.12
CA ARG A 301 -34.93 -5.96 -23.15
C ARG A 301 -34.40 -4.56 -23.41
N ARG A 302 -35.13 -3.74 -24.16
CA ARG A 302 -34.79 -2.32 -24.46
C ARG A 302 -34.65 -1.45 -23.21
N TRP A 303 -35.30 -1.80 -22.10
CA TRP A 303 -35.24 -1.07 -20.83
C TRP A 303 -34.13 -1.57 -19.89
N HIS A 304 -33.61 -2.79 -20.10
CA HIS A 304 -32.58 -3.36 -19.27
C HIS A 304 -31.37 -2.44 -19.09
N PRO A 305 -30.79 -1.81 -20.14
CA PRO A 305 -29.65 -0.91 -20.00
C PRO A 305 -29.91 0.26 -19.06
N ILE A 306 -31.11 0.86 -19.12
CA ILE A 306 -31.46 2.01 -18.27
C ILE A 306 -31.51 1.60 -16.79
N PHE A 307 -32.21 0.51 -16.48
CA PHE A 307 -32.30 0.03 -15.09
C PHE A 307 -30.95 -0.43 -14.54
N LEU A 308 -30.14 -1.08 -15.36
CA LEU A 308 -28.78 -1.48 -14.99
C LEU A 308 -27.90 -0.24 -14.71
N LEU A 309 -27.92 0.77 -15.59
CA LEU A 309 -27.17 2.01 -15.38
C LEU A 309 -27.59 2.72 -14.09
N VAL A 310 -28.89 2.91 -13.90
CA VAL A 310 -29.41 3.55 -12.68
C VAL A 310 -29.04 2.77 -11.44
N GLY A 311 -29.19 1.44 -11.48
CA GLY A 311 -28.89 0.57 -10.33
C GLY A 311 -27.41 0.53 -9.95
N VAL A 312 -26.49 0.39 -10.93
CA VAL A 312 -25.05 0.37 -10.62
C VAL A 312 -24.54 1.74 -10.18
N VAL A 313 -25.06 2.84 -10.75
CA VAL A 313 -24.73 4.20 -10.30
C VAL A 313 -25.28 4.46 -8.89
N PHE A 314 -26.51 4.06 -8.61
CA PHE A 314 -27.08 4.15 -7.28
C PHE A 314 -26.25 3.36 -6.25
N TYR A 315 -25.86 2.12 -6.58
CA TYR A 315 -25.00 1.31 -5.73
C TYR A 315 -23.64 1.95 -5.49
N MET A 316 -23.02 2.57 -6.50
CA MET A 316 -21.78 3.32 -6.35
C MET A 316 -21.89 4.40 -5.26
N PHE A 317 -22.98 5.17 -5.26
CA PHE A 317 -23.19 6.19 -4.24
C PHE A 317 -23.57 5.59 -2.88
N LEU A 318 -24.32 4.47 -2.87
CA LEU A 318 -24.65 3.75 -1.65
C LEU A 318 -23.39 3.26 -0.92
N THR A 319 -22.34 2.87 -1.65
CA THR A 319 -21.05 2.43 -1.07
C THR A 319 -20.09 3.59 -0.76
N GLY A 320 -20.56 4.84 -0.85
CA GLY A 320 -19.73 6.02 -0.60
C GLY A 320 -18.74 6.35 -1.72
N ALA A 321 -19.05 5.95 -2.96
CA ALA A 321 -18.21 6.19 -4.14
C ALA A 321 -16.74 5.76 -3.93
N GLN A 322 -16.53 4.64 -3.26
CA GLN A 322 -15.17 4.12 -3.04
C GLN A 322 -14.45 3.90 -4.38
N PRO A 323 -13.14 4.20 -4.48
CA PRO A 323 -12.41 4.13 -5.75
C PRO A 323 -12.55 2.83 -6.54
N PRO A 324 -12.54 1.63 -5.93
CA PRO A 324 -12.76 0.38 -6.67
C PRO A 324 -14.15 0.28 -7.30
N VAL A 325 -15.18 0.78 -6.59
CA VAL A 325 -16.57 0.75 -7.06
C VAL A 325 -16.77 1.76 -8.19
N VAL A 326 -16.21 2.95 -8.05
CA VAL A 326 -16.26 3.98 -9.11
C VAL A 326 -15.65 3.44 -10.40
N ARG A 327 -14.47 2.84 -10.33
CA ARG A 327 -13.81 2.23 -11.51
C ARG A 327 -14.68 1.14 -12.15
N ALA A 328 -15.20 0.22 -11.34
CA ALA A 328 -16.04 -0.87 -11.82
C ALA A 328 -17.36 -0.34 -12.43
N THR A 329 -17.96 0.68 -11.82
CA THR A 329 -19.17 1.33 -12.35
C THR A 329 -18.89 2.00 -13.68
N ILE A 330 -17.77 2.73 -13.83
CA ILE A 330 -17.39 3.35 -15.11
C ILE A 330 -17.18 2.27 -16.19
N MET A 331 -16.50 1.17 -15.85
CA MET A 331 -16.33 0.03 -16.78
C MET A 331 -17.67 -0.58 -17.17
N ALA A 332 -18.58 -0.80 -16.20
CA ALA A 332 -19.92 -1.34 -16.46
C ALA A 332 -20.74 -0.39 -17.35
N VAL A 333 -20.72 0.92 -17.07
CA VAL A 333 -21.39 1.94 -17.89
C VAL A 333 -20.87 1.92 -19.32
N VAL A 334 -19.56 1.87 -19.53
CA VAL A 334 -18.95 1.81 -20.87
C VAL A 334 -19.40 0.55 -21.63
N ILE A 335 -19.47 -0.60 -20.96
CA ILE A 335 -19.92 -1.86 -21.56
C ILE A 335 -21.40 -1.80 -21.90
N ILE A 336 -22.26 -1.40 -20.94
CA ILE A 336 -23.71 -1.32 -21.12
C ILE A 336 -24.08 -0.36 -22.27
N LEU A 337 -23.42 0.82 -22.33
CA LEU A 337 -23.64 1.77 -23.41
C LEU A 337 -23.14 1.22 -24.76
N GLY A 338 -21.95 0.56 -24.76
CA GLY A 338 -21.41 -0.05 -25.96
C GLY A 338 -22.35 -1.10 -26.56
N GLU A 339 -22.91 -1.98 -25.73
CA GLU A 339 -23.91 -2.98 -26.15
C GLU A 339 -25.21 -2.33 -26.64
N SER A 340 -25.65 -1.25 -25.97
CA SER A 340 -26.89 -0.54 -26.34
C SER A 340 -26.82 0.13 -27.73
N PHE A 341 -25.61 0.47 -28.20
CA PHE A 341 -25.37 1.03 -29.52
C PHE A 341 -25.06 -0.02 -30.60
N GLU A 342 -25.34 -1.31 -30.33
CA GLU A 342 -25.10 -2.44 -31.24
C GLU A 342 -23.65 -2.53 -31.75
N ARG A 343 -22.69 -2.00 -31.01
CA ARG A 343 -21.28 -2.08 -31.32
C ARG A 343 -20.69 -3.35 -30.70
N ASN A 344 -19.93 -4.12 -31.50
CA ASN A 344 -19.13 -5.22 -30.96
C ASN A 344 -18.18 -4.67 -29.90
N THR A 345 -18.53 -4.85 -28.61
CA THR A 345 -17.75 -4.39 -27.48
C THR A 345 -16.50 -5.28 -27.31
N ASP A 346 -15.35 -4.76 -27.74
CA ASP A 346 -14.06 -5.37 -27.41
C ASP A 346 -13.66 -4.95 -25.98
N ILE A 347 -13.37 -5.94 -25.11
CA ILE A 347 -13.05 -5.69 -23.69
C ILE A 347 -11.84 -4.74 -23.53
N TYR A 348 -10.87 -4.79 -24.44
CA TYR A 348 -9.69 -3.92 -24.39
C TYR A 348 -10.07 -2.47 -24.69
N ASN A 349 -10.98 -2.23 -25.66
CA ASN A 349 -11.48 -0.87 -25.93
C ASN A 349 -12.28 -0.33 -24.76
N SER A 350 -13.14 -1.15 -24.16
CA SER A 350 -13.92 -0.76 -22.98
C SER A 350 -13.01 -0.42 -21.80
N LEU A 351 -11.96 -1.23 -21.58
CA LEU A 351 -10.96 -0.99 -20.56
C LEU A 351 -10.18 0.31 -20.83
N GLY A 352 -9.78 0.54 -22.09
CA GLY A 352 -9.07 1.76 -22.50
C GLY A 352 -9.94 3.01 -22.33
N ALA A 353 -11.20 2.96 -22.73
CA ALA A 353 -12.14 4.07 -22.55
C ALA A 353 -12.35 4.39 -21.07
N ALA A 354 -12.55 3.37 -20.24
CA ALA A 354 -12.66 3.55 -18.78
C ALA A 354 -11.38 4.16 -18.17
N ALA A 355 -10.20 3.73 -18.60
CA ALA A 355 -8.94 4.30 -18.16
C ALA A 355 -8.82 5.78 -18.49
N ILE A 356 -9.13 6.16 -19.74
CA ILE A 356 -9.10 7.56 -20.17
C ILE A 356 -10.07 8.40 -19.33
N ILE A 357 -11.31 7.96 -19.15
CA ILE A 357 -12.32 8.69 -18.36
C ILE A 357 -11.82 8.93 -16.92
N ILE A 358 -11.30 7.89 -16.27
CA ILE A 358 -10.81 7.98 -14.89
C ILE A 358 -9.60 8.91 -14.79
N LEU A 359 -8.63 8.76 -15.70
CA LEU A 359 -7.39 9.53 -15.65
C LEU A 359 -7.56 10.99 -16.13
N LEU A 360 -8.55 11.28 -16.97
CA LEU A 360 -8.97 12.65 -17.27
C LEU A 360 -9.52 13.34 -16.03
N TRP A 361 -10.24 12.61 -15.18
CA TRP A 361 -10.75 13.15 -13.93
C TRP A 361 -9.63 13.27 -12.89
N GLN A 362 -8.89 12.19 -12.64
CA GLN A 362 -7.86 12.09 -11.61
C GLN A 362 -6.60 11.38 -12.15
N PRO A 363 -5.64 12.09 -12.76
CA PRO A 363 -4.46 11.48 -13.39
C PRO A 363 -3.57 10.75 -12.38
N LEU A 364 -3.52 11.21 -11.12
CA LEU A 364 -2.73 10.59 -10.06
C LEU A 364 -3.22 9.18 -9.66
N GLN A 365 -4.43 8.78 -10.05
CA GLN A 365 -4.89 7.41 -9.83
C GLN A 365 -4.04 6.35 -10.55
N LEU A 366 -3.33 6.71 -11.62
CA LEU A 366 -2.41 5.81 -12.31
C LEU A 366 -1.36 5.20 -11.36
N PHE A 367 -0.93 5.97 -10.37
CA PHE A 367 0.08 5.56 -9.37
C PHE A 367 -0.53 4.84 -8.17
N GLN A 368 -1.85 4.84 -8.04
CA GLN A 368 -2.53 4.15 -6.96
C GLN A 368 -2.55 2.64 -7.19
N LEU A 369 -2.10 1.89 -6.17
CA LEU A 369 -2.09 0.43 -6.17
C LEU A 369 -3.45 -0.16 -6.56
N GLY A 370 -4.55 0.43 -6.06
CA GLY A 370 -5.90 -0.03 -6.37
C GLY A 370 -6.27 0.11 -7.86
N PHE A 371 -5.80 1.17 -8.54
CA PHE A 371 -5.98 1.32 -9.98
C PHE A 371 -5.17 0.27 -10.73
N GLN A 372 -3.89 0.13 -10.40
CA GLN A 372 -2.99 -0.84 -11.05
C GLN A 372 -3.52 -2.27 -10.91
N LEU A 373 -3.88 -2.70 -9.71
CA LEU A 373 -4.43 -4.04 -9.46
C LEU A 373 -5.75 -4.28 -10.24
N THR A 374 -6.66 -3.29 -10.27
CA THR A 374 -7.94 -3.44 -10.97
C THR A 374 -7.74 -3.60 -12.47
N PHE A 375 -6.94 -2.72 -13.10
CA PHE A 375 -6.72 -2.76 -14.55
C PHE A 375 -5.88 -3.97 -14.96
N MET A 376 -4.87 -4.34 -14.16
CA MET A 376 -4.07 -5.55 -14.40
C MET A 376 -4.91 -6.82 -14.27
N ALA A 377 -5.81 -6.92 -13.29
CA ALA A 377 -6.70 -8.07 -13.15
C ALA A 377 -7.60 -8.25 -14.37
N VAL A 378 -8.28 -7.18 -14.81
CA VAL A 378 -9.19 -7.24 -15.97
C VAL A 378 -8.41 -7.54 -17.26
N LEU A 379 -7.25 -6.91 -17.46
CA LEU A 379 -6.38 -7.17 -18.60
C LEU A 379 -5.86 -8.62 -18.58
N GLY A 380 -5.47 -9.11 -17.39
CA GLY A 380 -5.04 -10.49 -17.19
C GLY A 380 -6.14 -11.50 -17.53
N ILE A 381 -7.35 -11.27 -17.05
CA ILE A 381 -8.50 -12.11 -17.41
C ILE A 381 -8.73 -12.08 -18.93
N ALA A 382 -8.73 -10.90 -19.54
CA ALA A 382 -8.94 -10.77 -20.99
C ALA A 382 -7.87 -11.50 -21.83
N TYR A 383 -6.63 -11.53 -21.35
CA TYR A 383 -5.51 -12.11 -22.08
C TYR A 383 -5.26 -13.59 -21.76
N LEU A 384 -5.33 -13.96 -20.46
CA LEU A 384 -4.91 -15.26 -19.94
C LEU A 384 -6.06 -16.25 -19.75
N TYR A 385 -7.32 -15.81 -19.67
CA TYR A 385 -8.44 -16.72 -19.40
C TYR A 385 -8.51 -17.90 -20.36
N GLN A 386 -8.47 -17.65 -21.66
CA GLN A 386 -8.60 -18.73 -22.64
C GLN A 386 -7.49 -19.79 -22.55
N PRO A 387 -6.19 -19.44 -22.57
CA PRO A 387 -5.14 -20.45 -22.44
C PRO A 387 -5.19 -21.21 -21.12
N VAL A 388 -5.51 -20.53 -20.01
CA VAL A 388 -5.66 -21.18 -18.70
C VAL A 388 -6.86 -22.11 -18.66
N ALA A 389 -8.02 -21.69 -19.16
CA ALA A 389 -9.22 -22.52 -19.23
C ALA A 389 -9.00 -23.77 -20.10
N LEU A 390 -8.29 -23.63 -21.21
CA LEU A 390 -7.92 -24.77 -22.06
C LEU A 390 -6.98 -25.74 -21.33
N LEU A 391 -5.99 -25.22 -20.60
CA LEU A 391 -5.08 -26.03 -19.78
C LEU A 391 -5.86 -26.82 -18.72
N PHE A 392 -6.73 -26.16 -17.97
CA PHE A 392 -7.52 -26.80 -16.90
C PHE A 392 -8.48 -27.86 -17.46
N ARG A 393 -9.12 -27.61 -18.63
CA ARG A 393 -9.98 -28.58 -19.29
C ARG A 393 -9.21 -29.81 -19.84
N ARG A 394 -7.94 -29.64 -20.19
CA ARG A 394 -7.05 -30.76 -20.58
C ARG A 394 -6.64 -31.60 -19.38
N LEU A 395 -6.36 -30.95 -18.24
CA LEU A 395 -5.98 -31.60 -16.99
C LEU A 395 -7.18 -32.32 -16.33
N ILE A 396 -8.38 -31.76 -16.47
CA ILE A 396 -9.63 -32.25 -15.84
C ILE A 396 -10.69 -32.39 -16.94
N PRO A 397 -10.66 -33.52 -17.69
CA PRO A 397 -11.53 -33.73 -18.85
C PRO A 397 -12.98 -34.12 -18.50
N ILE A 398 -13.48 -33.71 -17.34
CA ILE A 398 -14.82 -34.03 -16.85
C ILE A 398 -15.84 -33.07 -17.48
N ARG A 399 -16.91 -33.63 -18.10
CA ARG A 399 -17.95 -32.86 -18.80
C ARG A 399 -19.14 -32.44 -17.92
N TRP A 400 -19.18 -32.87 -16.67
CA TRP A 400 -20.26 -32.53 -15.72
C TRP A 400 -20.32 -31.01 -15.45
N LEU A 401 -21.55 -30.44 -15.52
CA LEU A 401 -21.76 -28.98 -15.51
C LEU A 401 -21.14 -28.30 -14.28
N PRO A 402 -21.29 -28.79 -13.03
CA PRO A 402 -20.66 -28.17 -11.86
C PRO A 402 -19.13 -28.08 -11.98
N VAL A 403 -18.48 -29.14 -12.47
CA VAL A 403 -17.03 -29.16 -12.68
C VAL A 403 -16.60 -28.15 -13.75
N ARG A 404 -17.39 -28.00 -14.81
CA ARG A 404 -17.12 -26.98 -15.85
C ARG A 404 -17.25 -25.56 -15.31
N LEU A 405 -18.24 -25.29 -14.47
CA LEU A 405 -18.40 -24.00 -13.78
C LEU A 405 -17.21 -23.71 -12.84
N THR A 406 -16.82 -24.72 -12.05
CA THR A 406 -15.63 -24.64 -11.17
C THR A 406 -14.37 -24.34 -11.96
N ILE A 407 -14.13 -25.07 -13.06
CA ILE A 407 -12.97 -24.82 -13.96
C ILE A 407 -13.01 -23.38 -14.51
N THR A 408 -14.17 -22.88 -14.89
CA THR A 408 -14.32 -21.52 -15.41
C THR A 408 -13.97 -20.48 -14.33
N LEU A 409 -14.51 -20.63 -13.12
CA LEU A 409 -14.22 -19.74 -11.99
C LEU A 409 -12.74 -19.78 -11.62
N GLN A 410 -12.16 -20.99 -11.57
CA GLN A 410 -10.73 -21.15 -11.29
C GLN A 410 -9.83 -20.56 -12.38
N ALA A 411 -10.20 -20.70 -13.64
CA ALA A 411 -9.45 -20.12 -14.74
C ALA A 411 -9.47 -18.58 -14.71
N VAL A 412 -10.61 -17.98 -14.37
CA VAL A 412 -10.73 -16.52 -14.18
C VAL A 412 -9.86 -16.06 -12.99
N SER A 413 -9.98 -16.75 -11.85
CA SER A 413 -9.22 -16.42 -10.64
C SER A 413 -7.71 -16.55 -10.88
N PHE A 414 -7.28 -17.64 -11.52
CA PHE A 414 -5.86 -17.88 -11.81
C PHE A 414 -5.30 -16.88 -12.82
N ALA A 415 -6.06 -16.54 -13.87
CA ALA A 415 -5.67 -15.52 -14.85
C ALA A 415 -5.50 -14.12 -14.21
N ALA A 416 -6.44 -13.75 -13.35
CA ALA A 416 -6.34 -12.50 -12.57
C ALA A 416 -5.12 -12.52 -11.65
N GLN A 417 -4.94 -13.60 -10.87
CA GLN A 417 -3.84 -13.76 -9.92
C GLN A 417 -2.48 -13.68 -10.61
N LEU A 418 -2.29 -14.36 -11.72
CA LEU A 418 -1.06 -14.26 -12.51
C LEU A 418 -0.77 -12.82 -12.94
N ALA A 419 -1.77 -12.07 -13.35
CA ALA A 419 -1.57 -10.71 -13.81
C ALA A 419 -1.26 -9.73 -12.67
N ILE A 420 -1.91 -9.86 -11.51
CA ILE A 420 -1.72 -8.96 -10.37
C ILE A 420 -0.51 -9.33 -9.51
N LEU A 421 -0.04 -10.58 -9.58
CA LEU A 421 1.01 -11.12 -8.72
C LEU A 421 2.25 -10.21 -8.62
N PRO A 422 2.82 -9.71 -9.73
CA PRO A 422 4.00 -8.87 -9.66
C PRO A 422 3.79 -7.60 -8.83
N VAL A 423 2.68 -6.90 -9.07
CA VAL A 423 2.34 -5.65 -8.38
C VAL A 423 2.01 -5.92 -6.92
N SER A 424 1.27 -7.01 -6.65
CA SER A 424 0.87 -7.40 -5.30
C SER A 424 2.07 -7.79 -4.43
N VAL A 425 2.97 -8.61 -4.96
CA VAL A 425 4.18 -9.02 -4.23
C VAL A 425 5.10 -7.84 -3.98
N HIS A 426 5.30 -6.96 -4.97
CA HIS A 426 6.11 -5.76 -4.80
C HIS A 426 5.54 -4.82 -3.72
N ALA A 427 4.21 -4.66 -3.68
CA ALA A 427 3.56 -3.74 -2.74
C ALA A 427 3.42 -4.29 -1.32
N PHE A 428 3.23 -5.60 -1.17
CA PHE A 428 2.93 -6.22 0.13
C PHE A 428 4.05 -7.12 0.67
N GLY A 429 5.05 -7.46 -0.15
CA GLY A 429 6.12 -8.41 0.24
C GLY A 429 5.60 -9.80 0.56
N ARG A 430 4.35 -10.14 0.14
CA ARG A 430 3.64 -11.36 0.51
C ARG A 430 3.07 -12.04 -0.71
N LEU A 431 3.26 -13.37 -0.81
CA LEU A 431 2.73 -14.22 -1.86
C LEU A 431 1.66 -15.17 -1.29
N PRO A 432 0.36 -14.91 -1.51
CA PRO A 432 -0.71 -15.79 -1.04
C PRO A 432 -0.85 -16.99 -1.98
N LEU A 433 -0.40 -18.16 -1.56
CA LEU A 433 -0.43 -19.38 -2.39
C LEU A 433 -1.83 -19.99 -2.48
N LEU A 434 -2.60 -19.94 -1.39
CA LEU A 434 -3.94 -20.54 -1.30
C LEU A 434 -5.07 -19.63 -1.78
N ALA A 435 -4.77 -18.39 -2.22
CA ALA A 435 -5.78 -17.44 -2.71
C ALA A 435 -6.67 -18.03 -3.82
N ILE A 436 -6.11 -18.82 -4.71
CA ILE A 436 -6.83 -19.46 -5.83
C ILE A 436 -7.90 -20.43 -5.31
N PHE A 437 -7.55 -21.25 -4.31
CA PHE A 437 -8.49 -22.18 -3.67
C PHE A 437 -9.51 -21.42 -2.81
N GLY A 438 -9.05 -20.40 -2.08
CA GLY A 438 -9.93 -19.54 -1.30
C GLY A 438 -11.00 -18.88 -2.16
N ASN A 439 -10.64 -18.34 -3.31
CA ASN A 439 -11.58 -17.70 -4.25
C ASN A 439 -12.69 -18.64 -4.74
N LEU A 440 -12.43 -19.95 -4.82
CA LEU A 440 -13.44 -20.92 -5.22
C LEU A 440 -14.65 -20.96 -4.28
N MET A 441 -14.41 -20.77 -2.98
CA MET A 441 -15.47 -20.78 -1.97
C MET A 441 -15.97 -19.38 -1.66
N VAL A 442 -15.07 -18.42 -1.55
CA VAL A 442 -15.39 -17.09 -1.04
C VAL A 442 -16.11 -16.22 -2.08
N ILE A 443 -15.81 -16.35 -3.38
CA ILE A 443 -16.51 -15.58 -4.44
C ILE A 443 -17.99 -16.00 -4.56
N PRO A 444 -18.35 -17.31 -4.66
CA PRO A 444 -19.75 -17.72 -4.62
C PRO A 444 -20.46 -17.36 -3.31
N ALA A 445 -19.77 -17.52 -2.16
CA ALA A 445 -20.33 -17.12 -0.87
C ALA A 445 -20.63 -15.62 -0.82
N ALA A 446 -19.73 -14.76 -1.29
CA ALA A 446 -19.94 -13.33 -1.37
C ALA A 446 -21.15 -12.97 -2.26
N PHE A 447 -21.32 -13.67 -3.39
CA PHE A 447 -22.51 -13.50 -4.23
C PHE A 447 -23.79 -13.89 -3.50
N ILE A 448 -23.82 -15.05 -2.81
CA ILE A 448 -24.98 -15.49 -2.03
C ILE A 448 -25.30 -14.47 -0.93
N ILE A 449 -24.30 -14.00 -0.20
CA ILE A 449 -24.45 -13.00 0.86
C ILE A 449 -25.07 -11.72 0.29
N VAL A 450 -24.49 -11.15 -0.76
CA VAL A 450 -24.97 -9.91 -1.36
C VAL A 450 -26.38 -10.09 -1.95
N ALA A 451 -26.65 -11.22 -2.62
CA ALA A 451 -27.95 -11.47 -3.23
C ALA A 451 -29.03 -11.66 -2.17
N THR A 452 -28.81 -12.55 -1.19
CA THR A 452 -29.84 -12.85 -0.17
C THR A 452 -30.08 -11.66 0.75
N ALA A 453 -29.03 -10.94 1.17
CA ALA A 453 -29.17 -9.74 1.98
C ALA A 453 -29.86 -8.59 1.22
N THR A 454 -29.54 -8.38 -0.07
CA THR A 454 -30.22 -7.37 -0.88
C THR A 454 -31.70 -7.70 -1.06
N VAL A 455 -32.02 -8.96 -1.39
CA VAL A 455 -33.42 -9.40 -1.54
C VAL A 455 -34.17 -9.36 -0.21
N ALA A 456 -33.52 -9.76 0.92
CA ALA A 456 -34.11 -9.65 2.26
C ALA A 456 -34.47 -8.18 2.61
N CYS A 457 -33.60 -7.22 2.27
CA CYS A 457 -33.90 -5.80 2.45
C CYS A 457 -35.07 -5.35 1.56
N VAL A 458 -35.08 -5.68 0.27
CA VAL A 458 -36.14 -5.29 -0.68
C VAL A 458 -37.50 -5.87 -0.24
N PHE A 459 -37.52 -7.09 0.22
CA PHE A 459 -38.75 -7.78 0.69
C PHE A 459 -38.98 -7.67 2.20
N SER A 460 -38.42 -6.64 2.84
CA SER A 460 -38.56 -6.43 4.29
C SER A 460 -40.01 -6.25 4.77
N PHE A 461 -40.95 -5.92 3.89
CA PHE A 461 -42.40 -5.89 4.16
C PHE A 461 -43.03 -7.27 4.29
N PHE A 462 -42.36 -8.34 3.79
CA PHE A 462 -42.72 -9.73 4.04
C PHE A 462 -41.75 -10.32 5.08
N GLU A 463 -42.11 -10.22 6.35
CA GLU A 463 -41.17 -10.55 7.45
C GLU A 463 -40.61 -11.97 7.36
N PHE A 464 -41.43 -12.96 7.04
CA PHE A 464 -40.98 -14.35 6.87
C PHE A 464 -39.93 -14.51 5.78
N VAL A 465 -40.13 -13.86 4.60
CA VAL A 465 -39.19 -13.94 3.46
C VAL A 465 -37.87 -13.22 3.82
N SER A 466 -38.00 -12.05 4.43
CA SER A 466 -36.84 -11.24 4.82
C SER A 466 -36.00 -11.98 5.86
N GLN A 467 -36.62 -12.55 6.90
CA GLN A 467 -35.90 -13.32 7.91
C GLN A 467 -35.28 -14.61 7.36
N ALA A 468 -36.01 -15.37 6.54
CA ALA A 468 -35.47 -16.59 5.93
C ALA A 468 -34.21 -16.30 5.07
N LEU A 469 -34.25 -15.28 4.20
CA LEU A 469 -33.14 -14.89 3.39
C LEU A 469 -32.01 -14.25 4.22
N GLY A 470 -32.38 -13.49 5.26
CA GLY A 470 -31.42 -12.91 6.20
C GLY A 470 -30.61 -13.97 6.95
N ILE A 471 -31.29 -15.06 7.43
CA ILE A 471 -30.60 -16.20 8.04
C ILE A 471 -29.61 -16.85 7.06
N VAL A 472 -29.98 -17.00 5.78
CA VAL A 472 -29.05 -17.53 4.77
C VAL A 472 -27.83 -16.62 4.62
N ALA A 473 -28.05 -15.30 4.58
CA ALA A 473 -26.95 -14.31 4.50
C ALA A 473 -26.03 -14.42 5.73
N ASP A 474 -26.60 -14.49 6.94
CA ASP A 474 -25.84 -14.60 8.19
C ASP A 474 -25.05 -15.91 8.29
N LEU A 475 -25.68 -17.04 8.04
CA LEU A 475 -25.01 -18.36 8.04
C LEU A 475 -23.87 -18.42 7.01
N THR A 476 -24.10 -17.90 5.80
CA THR A 476 -23.06 -17.87 4.76
C THR A 476 -21.91 -16.95 5.16
N SER A 477 -22.21 -15.82 5.81
CA SER A 477 -21.18 -14.89 6.33
C SER A 477 -20.33 -15.55 7.41
N ASN A 478 -20.95 -16.21 8.37
CA ASN A 478 -20.24 -16.95 9.42
C ASN A 478 -19.41 -18.10 8.85
N ALA A 479 -19.95 -18.85 7.87
CA ALA A 479 -19.22 -19.91 7.19
C ALA A 479 -17.99 -19.36 6.41
N MET A 480 -18.14 -18.21 5.75
CA MET A 480 -17.04 -17.55 5.04
C MET A 480 -15.94 -17.09 6.01
N ILE A 481 -16.28 -16.51 7.15
CA ILE A 481 -15.32 -16.12 8.20
C ILE A 481 -14.60 -17.35 8.73
N ALA A 482 -15.32 -18.40 9.11
CA ALA A 482 -14.76 -19.64 9.64
C ALA A 482 -13.82 -20.32 8.64
N PHE A 483 -14.23 -20.40 7.36
CA PHE A 483 -13.39 -20.94 6.28
C PHE A 483 -12.11 -20.13 6.06
N THR A 484 -12.20 -18.81 6.06
CA THR A 484 -11.03 -17.95 5.85
C THR A 484 -10.05 -18.04 7.02
N ARG A 485 -10.55 -18.09 8.27
CA ARG A 485 -9.72 -18.35 9.44
C ARG A 485 -9.03 -19.69 9.36
N TRP A 486 -9.77 -20.76 9.07
CA TRP A 486 -9.18 -22.08 8.88
C TRP A 486 -8.09 -22.09 7.80
N LEU A 487 -8.36 -21.47 6.63
CA LEU A 487 -7.43 -21.39 5.52
C LEU A 487 -6.16 -20.61 5.90
N SER A 488 -6.28 -19.57 6.74
CA SER A 488 -5.15 -18.74 7.18
C SER A 488 -4.17 -19.46 8.10
N HIS A 489 -4.61 -20.52 8.77
CA HIS A 489 -3.79 -21.36 9.66
C HIS A 489 -3.10 -22.53 8.93
N LEU A 490 -3.44 -22.77 7.68
CA LEU A 490 -2.79 -23.85 6.92
C LEU A 490 -1.32 -23.49 6.62
N PRO A 491 -0.41 -24.48 6.73
CA PRO A 491 0.96 -24.28 6.29
C PRO A 491 0.98 -23.88 4.81
N LEU A 492 1.86 -22.97 4.44
CA LEU A 492 1.94 -22.41 3.08
C LEU A 492 0.70 -21.61 2.62
N ALA A 493 -0.16 -21.15 3.52
CA ALA A 493 -1.23 -20.23 3.15
C ALA A 493 -0.67 -19.00 2.41
N TYR A 494 0.49 -18.56 2.84
CA TYR A 494 1.25 -17.46 2.23
C TYR A 494 2.76 -17.65 2.45
N VAL A 495 3.54 -16.94 1.64
CA VAL A 495 5.00 -16.82 1.81
C VAL A 495 5.31 -15.35 2.01
N ASP A 496 5.86 -15.01 3.17
CA ASP A 496 6.30 -13.65 3.50
C ASP A 496 7.73 -13.36 3.02
N GLY A 497 8.08 -12.07 2.98
CA GLY A 497 9.42 -11.61 2.62
C GLY A 497 9.81 -12.03 1.19
N VAL A 498 8.85 -11.96 0.26
CA VAL A 498 9.13 -12.20 -1.17
C VAL A 498 9.49 -10.88 -1.82
N TYR A 499 10.77 -10.73 -2.16
CA TYR A 499 11.25 -9.60 -2.95
C TYR A 499 11.41 -10.01 -4.41
N ILE A 500 10.80 -9.24 -5.31
CA ILE A 500 10.95 -9.45 -6.75
C ILE A 500 11.67 -8.23 -7.33
N SER A 501 12.91 -8.44 -7.79
CA SER A 501 13.64 -7.36 -8.47
C SER A 501 12.92 -6.95 -9.76
N PRO A 502 13.05 -5.69 -10.23
CA PRO A 502 12.46 -5.25 -11.49
C PRO A 502 12.82 -6.12 -12.70
N TRP A 503 14.02 -6.67 -12.72
CA TRP A 503 14.47 -7.59 -13.77
C TRP A 503 13.76 -8.94 -13.72
N LEU A 504 13.57 -9.48 -12.54
CA LEU A 504 12.83 -10.72 -12.34
C LEU A 504 11.35 -10.54 -12.71
N LEU A 505 10.79 -9.38 -12.42
CA LEU A 505 9.45 -8.99 -12.82
C LEU A 505 9.31 -8.95 -14.35
N LEU A 506 10.25 -8.30 -15.04
CA LEU A 506 10.27 -8.25 -16.50
C LEU A 506 10.42 -9.66 -17.10
N PHE A 507 11.31 -10.48 -16.52
CA PHE A 507 11.48 -11.86 -16.90
C PHE A 507 10.17 -12.67 -16.76
N TYR A 508 9.47 -12.50 -15.63
CA TYR A 508 8.16 -13.13 -15.38
C TYR A 508 7.14 -12.80 -16.48
N VAL A 509 7.02 -11.51 -16.83
CA VAL A 509 6.09 -11.07 -17.89
C VAL A 509 6.46 -11.69 -19.25
N ILE A 510 7.75 -11.72 -19.58
CA ILE A 510 8.24 -12.34 -20.82
C ILE A 510 7.94 -13.84 -20.84
N VAL A 511 8.15 -14.53 -19.72
CA VAL A 511 7.85 -15.99 -19.61
C VAL A 511 6.36 -16.24 -19.85
N ILE A 512 5.47 -15.50 -19.17
CA ILE A 512 4.01 -15.65 -19.36
C ILE A 512 3.61 -15.38 -20.81
N ALA A 513 4.11 -14.27 -21.38
CA ALA A 513 3.84 -13.94 -22.78
C ALA A 513 4.35 -15.04 -23.73
N THR A 514 5.54 -15.60 -23.47
CA THR A 514 6.10 -16.70 -24.25
C THR A 514 5.20 -17.93 -24.19
N ILE A 515 4.75 -18.32 -22.99
CA ILE A 515 3.86 -19.49 -22.82
C ILE A 515 2.54 -19.28 -23.59
N VAL A 516 1.94 -18.10 -23.51
CA VAL A 516 0.67 -17.81 -24.20
C VAL A 516 0.82 -17.79 -25.72
N GLU A 517 1.92 -17.20 -26.22
CA GLU A 517 2.15 -17.07 -27.67
C GLU A 517 2.87 -18.28 -28.27
N TRP A 518 3.21 -19.32 -27.47
CA TRP A 518 4.00 -20.47 -27.90
C TRP A 518 3.47 -21.15 -29.15
N GLN A 519 2.16 -21.31 -29.27
CA GLN A 519 1.50 -21.98 -30.41
C GLN A 519 0.93 -20.97 -31.42
N ARG A 520 0.92 -19.68 -31.11
CA ARG A 520 0.24 -18.68 -31.93
C ARG A 520 1.17 -18.00 -32.94
N SER A 521 2.41 -17.73 -32.56
CA SER A 521 3.36 -16.99 -33.39
C SER A 521 4.79 -17.48 -33.18
N PRO A 522 5.36 -18.25 -34.15
CA PRO A 522 6.74 -18.71 -34.05
C PRO A 522 7.76 -17.54 -33.97
N LEU A 523 7.47 -16.42 -34.62
CA LEU A 523 8.32 -15.23 -34.60
C LEU A 523 8.30 -14.55 -33.24
N ALA A 524 7.10 -14.30 -32.68
CA ALA A 524 6.95 -13.72 -31.36
C ALA A 524 7.64 -14.57 -30.28
N LYS A 525 7.47 -15.91 -30.34
CA LYS A 525 8.17 -16.85 -29.47
C LYS A 525 9.69 -16.66 -29.47
N ARG A 526 10.31 -16.55 -30.65
CA ARG A 526 11.77 -16.39 -30.77
C ARG A 526 12.24 -15.08 -30.13
N TRP A 527 11.54 -13.98 -30.39
CA TRP A 527 11.88 -12.68 -29.83
C TRP A 527 11.65 -12.60 -28.31
N LEU A 528 10.60 -13.25 -27.80
CA LEU A 528 10.34 -13.33 -26.37
C LEU A 528 11.40 -14.18 -25.65
N LEU A 529 11.79 -15.33 -26.24
CA LEU A 529 12.86 -16.16 -25.67
C LEU A 529 14.20 -15.41 -25.66
N LEU A 530 14.55 -14.72 -26.75
CA LEU A 530 15.76 -13.90 -26.81
C LEU A 530 15.73 -12.77 -25.77
N GLY A 531 14.60 -12.06 -25.67
CA GLY A 531 14.38 -11.04 -24.67
C GLY A 531 14.51 -11.56 -23.22
N GLY A 532 13.93 -12.72 -22.95
CA GLY A 532 14.06 -13.41 -21.67
C GLY A 532 15.51 -13.76 -21.31
N LEU A 533 16.26 -14.29 -22.28
CA LEU A 533 17.68 -14.58 -22.10
C LEU A 533 18.51 -13.32 -21.83
N ILE A 534 18.23 -12.22 -22.55
CA ILE A 534 18.92 -10.94 -22.33
C ILE A 534 18.63 -10.43 -20.91
N VAL A 535 17.35 -10.44 -20.49
CA VAL A 535 16.97 -9.96 -19.16
C VAL A 535 17.59 -10.81 -18.05
N LEU A 536 17.57 -12.13 -18.22
CA LEU A 536 18.21 -13.05 -17.27
C LEU A 536 19.73 -12.79 -17.21
N ASN A 537 20.37 -12.58 -18.35
CA ASN A 537 21.80 -12.26 -18.42
C ASN A 537 22.11 -10.96 -17.69
N VAL A 538 21.37 -9.88 -17.95
CA VAL A 538 21.51 -8.59 -17.26
C VAL A 538 21.33 -8.76 -15.76
N PHE A 539 20.33 -9.52 -15.32
CA PHE A 539 20.09 -9.80 -13.90
C PHE A 539 21.29 -10.51 -13.24
N VAL A 540 21.84 -11.54 -13.90
CA VAL A 540 23.00 -12.28 -13.38
C VAL A 540 24.23 -11.37 -13.29
N TRP A 541 24.52 -10.59 -14.34
CA TRP A 541 25.66 -9.68 -14.38
C TRP A 541 25.53 -8.57 -13.33
N GLN A 542 24.35 -7.99 -13.18
CA GLN A 542 24.13 -6.95 -12.18
C GLN A 542 24.39 -7.48 -10.76
N ASN A 543 23.89 -8.68 -10.44
CA ASN A 543 24.12 -9.29 -9.13
C ASN A 543 25.60 -9.65 -8.93
N ALA A 544 26.28 -10.15 -9.97
CA ALA A 544 27.72 -10.46 -9.90
C ALA A 544 28.57 -9.19 -9.66
N TRP A 545 28.23 -8.08 -10.30
CA TRP A 545 29.00 -6.82 -10.15
C TRP A 545 28.74 -6.10 -8.82
N THR A 546 27.59 -6.33 -8.19
CA THR A 546 27.24 -5.73 -6.88
C THR A 546 27.62 -6.62 -5.70
N ALA A 547 28.20 -7.80 -5.95
CA ALA A 547 28.41 -8.89 -4.97
C ALA A 547 29.61 -8.68 -4.00
N GLY A 548 30.17 -7.48 -3.87
CA GLY A 548 31.17 -7.19 -2.82
C GLY A 548 30.54 -7.21 -1.41
N PRO A 549 31.31 -7.59 -0.38
CA PRO A 549 30.82 -7.50 0.99
C PRO A 549 30.56 -6.03 1.33
N LYS A 550 29.35 -5.72 1.79
CA LYS A 550 28.95 -4.38 2.15
C LYS A 550 28.23 -4.41 3.48
N LEU A 551 28.43 -3.37 4.26
CA LEU A 551 27.59 -3.03 5.39
C LEU A 551 26.64 -1.89 4.97
N ARG A 552 25.34 -2.12 5.15
CA ARG A 552 24.33 -1.07 5.02
C ARG A 552 23.72 -0.79 6.38
N VAL A 553 23.67 0.47 6.77
CA VAL A 553 23.07 0.93 8.02
C VAL A 553 21.90 1.84 7.69
N THR A 554 20.71 1.47 8.13
CA THR A 554 19.48 2.23 7.92
C THR A 554 18.97 2.72 9.27
N PHE A 555 19.01 4.03 9.51
CA PHE A 555 18.34 4.69 10.61
C PHE A 555 16.92 5.02 10.19
N PHE A 556 15.93 4.44 10.85
CA PHE A 556 14.52 4.65 10.46
C PHE A 556 13.95 5.93 11.06
N ASP A 557 13.05 6.55 10.31
CA ASP A 557 12.12 7.53 10.88
C ASP A 557 10.94 6.76 11.51
N VAL A 558 11.04 6.53 12.79
CA VAL A 558 9.99 5.87 13.60
C VAL A 558 9.17 6.88 14.42
N GLY A 559 9.38 8.18 14.20
CA GLY A 559 8.89 9.24 15.06
C GLY A 559 9.85 9.49 16.22
N GLN A 560 9.35 9.79 17.42
CA GLN A 560 10.19 9.96 18.60
C GLN A 560 10.55 8.59 19.13
N GLY A 561 11.83 8.20 18.99
CA GLY A 561 12.38 6.90 19.36
C GLY A 561 13.46 6.42 18.39
N ASP A 562 14.04 5.26 18.64
CA ASP A 562 15.16 4.72 17.89
C ASP A 562 14.84 3.39 17.21
N ALA A 563 15.32 3.25 16.00
CA ALA A 563 15.45 1.97 15.30
C ALA A 563 16.50 2.09 14.20
N ALA A 564 17.49 1.19 14.21
CA ALA A 564 18.50 1.12 13.17
C ALA A 564 18.76 -0.33 12.74
N LEU A 565 18.66 -0.60 11.44
CA LEU A 565 18.95 -1.91 10.86
C LEU A 565 20.34 -1.91 10.23
N LEU A 566 21.15 -2.87 10.63
CA LEU A 566 22.48 -3.12 10.09
C LEU A 566 22.45 -4.43 9.29
N GLU A 567 22.67 -4.32 7.99
CA GLU A 567 22.71 -5.45 7.06
C GLU A 567 24.18 -5.74 6.72
N PHE A 568 24.71 -6.80 7.33
CA PHE A 568 26.05 -7.29 7.07
C PHE A 568 26.04 -8.37 5.99
N PRO A 569 27.19 -8.69 5.39
CA PRO A 569 27.30 -9.82 4.46
C PRO A 569 26.85 -11.16 5.07
N ALA A 570 27.07 -11.37 6.37
CA ALA A 570 26.81 -12.62 7.06
C ALA A 570 25.51 -12.64 7.88
N GLY A 571 24.90 -11.48 8.18
CA GLY A 571 23.72 -11.43 9.04
C GLY A 571 23.09 -10.06 9.16
N ARG A 572 22.04 -9.96 9.99
CA ARG A 572 21.30 -8.73 10.22
C ARG A 572 21.11 -8.47 11.69
N LEU A 573 21.42 -7.25 12.10
CA LEU A 573 21.28 -6.75 13.46
C LEU A 573 20.31 -5.58 13.45
N LEU A 574 19.31 -5.61 14.30
CA LEU A 574 18.46 -4.45 14.58
C LEU A 574 18.86 -3.87 15.94
N VAL A 575 19.07 -2.57 16.00
CA VAL A 575 19.32 -1.82 17.22
C VAL A 575 18.10 -0.97 17.50
N ASP A 576 17.40 -1.27 18.58
CA ASP A 576 16.11 -0.74 18.99
C ASP A 576 14.96 -0.99 18.00
N ALA A 577 13.73 -0.90 18.48
CA ALA A 577 12.54 -1.27 17.74
C ALA A 577 11.52 -0.11 17.58
N GLY A 578 11.88 1.09 18.04
CA GLY A 578 11.04 2.27 17.96
C GLY A 578 9.86 2.27 18.94
N PRO A 579 9.05 3.34 18.90
CA PRO A 579 8.02 3.58 19.87
C PRO A 579 6.76 2.73 19.70
N MET A 580 6.09 2.48 20.83
CA MET A 580 4.69 2.07 20.89
C MET A 580 3.89 3.08 21.70
N LEU A 581 2.90 3.69 21.05
CA LEU A 581 1.91 4.60 21.63
C LEU A 581 0.52 3.98 21.49
N GLU A 582 -0.49 4.55 22.12
CA GLU A 582 -1.87 4.04 22.10
C GLU A 582 -2.39 3.74 20.67
N ASN A 583 -2.04 4.57 19.69
CA ASN A 583 -2.50 4.46 18.29
C ASN A 583 -1.36 4.30 17.28
N TYR A 584 -0.13 4.06 17.73
CA TYR A 584 1.04 3.93 16.88
C TYR A 584 2.01 2.90 17.42
N ASP A 585 2.37 1.94 16.57
CA ASP A 585 3.37 0.90 16.82
C ASP A 585 4.38 0.95 15.66
N ALA A 586 5.63 1.31 15.96
CA ALA A 586 6.69 1.41 14.95
C ALA A 586 7.06 0.04 14.36
N GLY A 587 6.98 -1.02 15.15
CA GLY A 587 7.18 -2.39 14.67
C GLY A 587 6.15 -2.75 13.60
N GLU A 588 4.86 -2.57 13.90
CA GLU A 588 3.75 -2.89 12.98
C GLU A 588 3.74 -1.99 11.73
N ARG A 589 4.03 -0.68 11.89
CA ARG A 589 3.86 0.30 10.81
C ARG A 589 5.09 0.58 9.96
N VAL A 590 6.28 0.39 10.52
CA VAL A 590 7.54 0.75 9.86
C VAL A 590 8.44 -0.47 9.65
N LEU A 591 8.82 -1.16 10.75
CA LEU A 591 9.87 -2.17 10.69
C LEU A 591 9.41 -3.44 9.98
N VAL A 592 8.29 -4.04 10.37
CA VAL A 592 7.77 -5.27 9.75
C VAL A 592 7.46 -5.05 8.26
N PRO A 593 6.78 -3.98 7.82
CA PRO A 593 6.58 -3.70 6.40
C PRO A 593 7.90 -3.52 5.64
N PHE A 594 8.86 -2.80 6.20
CA PHE A 594 10.18 -2.63 5.58
C PHE A 594 10.89 -3.98 5.39
N LEU A 595 11.00 -4.78 6.45
CA LEU A 595 11.68 -6.08 6.41
C LEU A 595 11.03 -7.00 5.36
N ARG A 596 9.70 -7.06 5.33
CA ARG A 596 8.95 -7.86 4.33
C ARG A 596 9.20 -7.41 2.89
N THR A 597 9.10 -6.10 2.64
CA THR A 597 9.26 -5.56 1.28
C THR A 597 10.70 -5.68 0.76
N HIS A 598 11.68 -5.79 1.67
CA HIS A 598 13.09 -6.03 1.34
C HIS A 598 13.47 -7.52 1.36
N GLY A 599 12.51 -8.43 1.58
CA GLY A 599 12.75 -9.86 1.59
C GLY A 599 13.50 -10.36 2.83
N ILE A 600 13.50 -9.58 3.89
CA ILE A 600 14.14 -9.92 5.16
C ILE A 600 13.15 -10.70 6.02
N ARG A 601 13.39 -11.99 6.18
CA ARG A 601 12.53 -12.89 6.96
C ARG A 601 13.06 -13.18 8.33
N GLN A 602 14.36 -12.93 8.55
CA GLN A 602 15.07 -13.28 9.76
C GLN A 602 16.01 -12.15 10.19
N LEU A 603 16.03 -11.88 11.50
CA LEU A 603 17.05 -11.09 12.18
C LEU A 603 17.94 -12.02 13.01
N ASP A 604 19.24 -11.90 12.84
CA ASP A 604 20.19 -12.73 13.59
C ASP A 604 20.30 -12.28 15.04
N ALA A 605 20.14 -10.98 15.29
CA ALA A 605 19.98 -10.42 16.62
C ALA A 605 19.17 -9.12 16.60
N VAL A 606 18.56 -8.83 17.75
CA VAL A 606 18.01 -7.52 18.09
C VAL A 606 18.72 -7.08 19.37
N VAL A 607 19.20 -5.83 19.41
CA VAL A 607 19.71 -5.21 20.62
C VAL A 607 18.72 -4.14 21.05
N ILE A 608 18.13 -4.28 22.21
CA ILE A 608 17.36 -3.23 22.87
C ILE A 608 18.29 -2.52 23.83
N THR A 609 18.55 -1.26 23.56
CA THR A 609 19.54 -0.49 24.34
C THR A 609 19.11 -0.34 25.80
N HIS A 610 17.83 -0.02 26.02
CA HIS A 610 17.23 0.07 27.34
C HIS A 610 15.68 -0.08 27.25
N PRO A 611 14.97 -0.40 28.36
CA PRO A 611 13.58 -0.83 28.30
C PRO A 611 12.53 0.31 28.23
N HIS A 612 12.88 1.51 27.75
CA HIS A 612 11.87 2.55 27.47
C HIS A 612 11.00 2.22 26.25
N ALA A 613 9.76 2.71 26.26
CA ALA A 613 8.76 2.40 25.24
C ALA A 613 9.13 2.90 23.83
N ASP A 614 9.96 3.92 23.70
CA ASP A 614 10.46 4.49 22.45
C ASP A 614 11.63 3.72 21.84
N HIS A 615 12.15 2.70 22.53
CA HIS A 615 13.17 1.75 22.07
C HIS A 615 12.64 0.31 21.98
N LEU A 616 11.89 -0.13 23.00
CA LEU A 616 11.35 -1.50 23.12
C LEU A 616 10.00 -1.65 22.37
N GLY A 617 9.31 -0.54 22.05
CA GLY A 617 7.90 -0.51 21.68
C GLY A 617 7.51 -1.42 20.52
N GLY A 618 8.29 -1.48 19.47
CA GLY A 618 7.99 -2.29 18.28
C GLY A 618 8.40 -3.75 18.38
N LEU A 619 9.11 -4.16 19.46
CA LEU A 619 9.61 -5.54 19.61
C LEU A 619 8.49 -6.59 19.63
N PRO A 620 7.33 -6.40 20.29
CA PRO A 620 6.23 -7.35 20.24
C PRO A 620 5.74 -7.68 18.83
N ALA A 621 5.62 -6.68 17.97
CA ALA A 621 5.22 -6.87 16.58
C ALA A 621 6.30 -7.63 15.78
N LEU A 622 7.57 -7.30 16.01
CA LEU A 622 8.70 -7.99 15.37
C LEU A 622 8.74 -9.46 15.76
N LEU A 623 8.64 -9.78 17.06
CA LEU A 623 8.62 -11.17 17.55
C LEU A 623 7.50 -12.01 16.93
N GLN A 624 6.33 -11.42 16.70
CA GLN A 624 5.18 -12.12 16.11
C GLN A 624 5.29 -12.36 14.61
N GLU A 625 6.03 -11.51 13.88
CA GLU A 625 5.94 -11.44 12.42
C GLU A 625 7.26 -11.73 11.70
N ILE A 626 8.39 -11.70 12.41
CA ILE A 626 9.75 -11.91 11.88
C ILE A 626 10.46 -12.95 12.75
N GLU A 627 11.19 -13.85 12.12
CA GLU A 627 12.04 -14.80 12.86
C GLU A 627 13.21 -14.05 13.49
N ILE A 628 13.34 -14.11 14.82
CA ILE A 628 14.45 -13.50 15.58
C ILE A 628 15.20 -14.60 16.29
N LYS A 629 16.52 -14.70 16.06
CA LYS A 629 17.33 -15.76 16.72
C LYS A 629 17.60 -15.45 18.18
N LYS A 630 17.85 -14.18 18.53
CA LYS A 630 18.19 -13.76 19.88
C LYS A 630 17.93 -12.27 20.07
N VAL A 631 17.62 -11.88 21.30
CA VAL A 631 17.47 -10.49 21.71
C VAL A 631 18.45 -10.20 22.82
N PHE A 632 19.20 -9.11 22.70
CA PHE A 632 20.10 -8.60 23.72
C PHE A 632 19.48 -7.42 24.44
N VAL A 633 19.65 -7.35 25.75
CA VAL A 633 19.11 -6.30 26.63
C VAL A 633 20.19 -5.80 27.61
N CYS A 634 19.97 -4.66 28.24
CA CYS A 634 20.91 -4.06 29.21
C CYS A 634 20.98 -4.80 30.56
N GLY A 635 20.00 -5.67 30.87
CA GLY A 635 19.96 -6.41 32.15
C GLY A 635 19.28 -5.67 33.30
N VAL A 636 18.73 -4.46 33.07
CA VAL A 636 17.95 -3.72 34.06
C VAL A 636 16.46 -3.98 33.79
N GLU A 637 15.73 -4.48 34.78
CA GLU A 637 14.30 -4.77 34.69
C GLU A 637 13.47 -3.61 35.24
N THR A 638 12.45 -3.18 34.48
CA THR A 638 11.52 -2.10 34.92
C THR A 638 10.17 -2.66 35.36
N ASN A 639 9.89 -3.93 35.10
CA ASN A 639 8.60 -4.58 35.32
C ASN A 639 7.41 -3.85 34.63
N SER A 640 7.68 -3.11 33.56
CA SER A 640 6.63 -2.46 32.77
C SER A 640 5.75 -3.49 32.08
N ALA A 641 4.48 -3.15 31.83
CA ALA A 641 3.56 -4.05 31.13
C ALA A 641 4.05 -4.41 29.71
N LEU A 642 4.79 -3.50 29.06
CA LEU A 642 5.40 -3.71 27.76
C LEU A 642 6.54 -4.72 27.82
N GLU A 643 7.45 -4.56 28.78
CA GLU A 643 8.58 -5.47 29.00
C GLU A 643 8.09 -6.90 29.29
N GLN A 644 7.16 -7.06 30.25
CA GLN A 644 6.55 -8.36 30.56
C GLN A 644 5.86 -8.99 29.33
N ARG A 645 5.27 -8.18 28.45
CA ARG A 645 4.71 -8.67 27.19
C ARG A 645 5.78 -9.17 26.24
N CYS A 646 6.92 -8.45 26.13
CA CYS A 646 8.06 -8.88 25.32
C CYS A 646 8.65 -10.19 25.81
N GLU A 647 8.86 -10.32 27.13
CA GLU A 647 9.39 -11.54 27.77
C GLU A 647 8.47 -12.75 27.51
N LYS A 648 7.16 -12.61 27.78
CA LYS A 648 6.18 -13.68 27.52
C LYS A 648 6.14 -14.11 26.05
N LEU A 649 6.27 -13.16 25.13
CA LEU A 649 6.31 -13.47 23.70
C LEU A 649 7.62 -14.18 23.34
N ALA A 650 8.77 -13.68 23.81
CA ALA A 650 10.05 -14.28 23.57
C ALA A 650 10.10 -15.72 24.09
N ASP A 651 9.63 -15.96 25.33
CA ASP A 651 9.52 -17.29 25.92
C ASP A 651 8.62 -18.23 25.10
N SER A 652 7.44 -17.76 24.72
CA SER A 652 6.48 -18.55 23.92
C SER A 652 7.05 -18.97 22.57
N LEU A 653 7.89 -18.10 21.99
CA LEU A 653 8.54 -18.30 20.69
C LEU A 653 9.93 -18.93 20.83
N ARG A 654 10.40 -19.17 22.06
CA ARG A 654 11.72 -19.70 22.38
C ARG A 654 12.86 -18.84 21.85
N VAL A 655 12.68 -17.52 21.87
CA VAL A 655 13.72 -16.55 21.52
C VAL A 655 14.50 -16.20 22.78
N PRO A 656 15.80 -16.47 22.86
CA PRO A 656 16.59 -16.18 24.05
C PRO A 656 16.76 -14.68 24.25
N LEU A 657 16.49 -14.21 25.48
CA LEU A 657 16.82 -12.88 25.98
C LEU A 657 18.17 -12.97 26.70
N LEU A 658 19.16 -12.24 26.20
CA LEU A 658 20.55 -12.30 26.71
C LEU A 658 20.97 -10.90 27.15
N THR A 659 21.64 -10.81 28.28
CA THR A 659 22.23 -9.55 28.71
C THR A 659 23.57 -9.32 27.98
N LEU A 660 23.84 -8.07 27.62
CA LEU A 660 25.04 -7.68 26.90
C LEU A 660 25.88 -6.70 27.74
N HIS A 661 27.14 -7.00 27.93
CA HIS A 661 28.04 -6.21 28.76
C HIS A 661 29.26 -5.70 27.98
N ALA A 662 29.86 -4.62 28.51
CA ALA A 662 31.10 -4.04 27.98
C ALA A 662 32.21 -5.08 27.83
N GLY A 663 32.90 -5.07 26.69
CA GLY A 663 33.94 -6.01 26.33
C GLY A 663 33.45 -7.24 25.57
N GLU A 664 32.16 -7.51 25.56
CA GLU A 664 31.61 -8.62 24.79
C GLU A 664 31.58 -8.31 23.29
N ARG A 665 31.72 -9.36 22.48
CA ARG A 665 31.67 -9.29 21.02
C ARG A 665 30.52 -10.14 20.50
N LEU A 666 29.81 -9.63 19.49
CA LEU A 666 28.81 -10.41 18.76
C LEU A 666 29.48 -11.04 17.53
N PRO A 667 29.73 -12.37 17.52
CA PRO A 667 30.57 -13.00 16.49
C PRO A 667 29.86 -13.21 15.14
N ASP A 668 28.51 -13.13 15.12
CA ASP A 668 27.69 -13.57 13.98
C ASP A 668 27.77 -12.67 12.73
N PHE A 669 28.46 -11.53 12.83
CA PHE A 669 28.44 -10.47 11.83
C PHE A 669 29.75 -10.32 11.03
N SER A 670 30.61 -11.35 11.02
CA SER A 670 31.85 -11.32 10.23
C SER A 670 31.62 -10.91 8.75
N PRO A 671 32.50 -10.08 8.15
CA PRO A 671 33.78 -9.61 8.66
C PRO A 671 33.72 -8.37 9.57
N ALA A 672 32.52 -7.86 9.89
CA ALA A 672 32.38 -6.78 10.86
C ALA A 672 32.71 -7.23 12.30
N GLN A 673 33.12 -6.26 13.11
CA GLN A 673 33.28 -6.46 14.57
C GLN A 673 32.17 -5.63 15.24
N VAL A 674 31.33 -6.31 16.01
CA VAL A 674 30.29 -5.67 16.83
C VAL A 674 30.71 -5.82 18.29
N LEU A 675 30.95 -4.70 18.95
CA LEU A 675 31.51 -4.63 20.30
C LEU A 675 30.55 -3.90 21.22
N ALA A 676 30.25 -4.45 22.37
CA ALA A 676 29.56 -3.73 23.44
C ALA A 676 30.58 -2.93 24.24
N LEU A 677 30.30 -1.66 24.47
CA LEU A 677 31.16 -0.75 25.23
C LEU A 677 30.57 -0.38 26.59
N HIS A 678 29.25 -0.58 26.77
CA HIS A 678 28.50 -0.29 28.02
C HIS A 678 27.22 -1.15 28.05
N PRO A 679 26.64 -1.50 29.24
CA PRO A 679 27.11 -1.28 30.60
C PRO A 679 28.24 -2.27 31.00
N ARG A 680 28.96 -1.96 32.07
CA ARG A 680 29.96 -2.89 32.62
C ARG A 680 29.25 -4.05 33.32
N GLN A 681 29.97 -5.18 33.41
CA GLN A 681 29.47 -6.34 34.15
C GLN A 681 29.24 -5.97 35.62
N ASN A 682 28.08 -6.29 36.19
CA ASN A 682 27.63 -5.95 37.54
C ASN A 682 27.36 -4.46 37.83
N GLU A 683 27.19 -3.65 36.80
CA GLU A 683 26.77 -2.25 36.90
C GLU A 683 25.26 -2.17 36.62
N PHE A 684 24.47 -2.20 37.71
CA PHE A 684 22.98 -2.21 37.61
C PHE A 684 22.33 -1.08 38.42
N ASP A 685 23.14 -0.27 39.12
CA ASP A 685 22.65 0.84 39.93
C ASP A 685 22.91 2.17 39.21
N PHE A 686 22.04 2.47 38.26
CA PHE A 686 22.07 3.73 37.50
C PHE A 686 21.07 4.73 38.11
N GLU A 687 21.48 6.00 38.22
CA GLU A 687 20.61 7.07 38.68
C GLU A 687 19.42 7.26 37.72
N HIS A 688 19.67 7.10 36.41
CA HIS A 688 18.68 7.18 35.34
C HIS A 688 18.74 5.94 34.47
N LEU A 689 17.56 5.42 34.08
CA LEU A 689 17.43 4.25 33.23
C LEU A 689 18.09 4.40 31.83
N ASN A 690 18.17 5.63 31.34
CA ASN A 690 18.86 5.98 30.09
C ASN A 690 20.36 5.62 30.16
N ASP A 691 20.98 5.86 31.32
CA ASP A 691 22.39 5.54 31.55
C ASP A 691 22.67 4.01 31.61
N ALA A 692 21.64 3.17 31.72
CA ALA A 692 21.79 1.72 31.57
C ALA A 692 21.87 1.29 30.08
N SER A 693 21.81 2.21 29.13
CA SER A 693 21.79 1.90 27.69
C SER A 693 22.99 1.03 27.27
N VAL A 694 22.70 -0.04 26.55
CA VAL A 694 23.71 -0.80 25.82
C VAL A 694 24.32 0.06 24.72
N VAL A 695 25.61 0.33 24.81
CA VAL A 695 26.38 1.06 23.81
C VAL A 695 27.12 0.07 22.94
N ILE A 696 26.86 0.08 21.64
CA ILE A 696 27.56 -0.80 20.70
C ILE A 696 28.36 0.01 19.67
N LYS A 697 29.54 -0.51 19.34
CA LYS A 697 30.39 -0.05 18.26
C LYS A 697 30.47 -1.11 17.19
N VAL A 698 30.24 -0.70 15.93
CA VAL A 698 30.32 -1.58 14.76
C VAL A 698 31.47 -1.12 13.89
N ILE A 699 32.43 -2.00 13.63
CA ILE A 699 33.60 -1.74 12.80
C ILE A 699 33.53 -2.61 11.55
N PHE A 700 33.61 -1.98 10.36
CA PHE A 700 33.62 -2.68 9.08
C PHE A 700 34.72 -2.11 8.18
N GLY A 701 35.80 -2.84 8.05
CA GLY A 701 37.00 -2.35 7.35
C GLY A 701 37.63 -1.14 8.05
N GLN A 702 37.66 -0.01 7.37
CA GLN A 702 38.20 1.26 7.89
C GLN A 702 37.15 2.15 8.54
N HIS A 703 35.88 1.75 8.53
CA HIS A 703 34.77 2.57 9.00
C HIS A 703 34.12 2.03 10.26
N ALA A 704 33.73 2.93 11.15
CA ALA A 704 33.06 2.60 12.40
C ALA A 704 31.78 3.41 12.62
N PHE A 705 30.80 2.75 13.27
CA PHE A 705 29.53 3.33 13.69
C PHE A 705 29.36 3.14 15.19
N LEU A 706 28.94 4.19 15.90
CA LEU A 706 28.66 4.16 17.33
C LEU A 706 27.17 4.40 17.62
N PHE A 707 26.58 3.47 18.39
CA PHE A 707 25.19 3.51 18.83
C PHE A 707 25.14 3.59 20.36
N PRO A 708 25.04 4.78 20.94
CA PRO A 708 25.03 4.95 22.40
C PRO A 708 23.66 4.72 23.05
N GLY A 709 22.60 4.42 22.27
CA GLY A 709 21.23 4.43 22.81
C GLY A 709 20.87 5.80 23.33
N ASP A 710 20.32 5.84 24.53
CA ASP A 710 20.00 7.09 25.24
C ASP A 710 20.98 7.41 26.37
N ALA A 711 22.22 6.94 26.24
CA ALA A 711 23.30 7.25 27.17
C ALA A 711 23.37 8.76 27.46
N GLU A 712 23.40 9.10 28.73
CA GLU A 712 23.52 10.44 29.25
C GLU A 712 24.91 10.70 29.86
N LEU A 713 24.99 11.70 30.72
CA LEU A 713 26.24 12.20 31.30
C LEU A 713 27.04 11.12 32.04
N GLU A 714 26.39 10.24 32.77
CA GLU A 714 27.05 9.19 33.56
C GLU A 714 27.70 8.18 32.63
N SER A 715 26.94 7.63 31.68
CA SER A 715 27.44 6.65 30.71
C SER A 715 28.51 7.25 29.80
N GLU A 716 28.34 8.51 29.33
CA GLU A 716 29.37 9.17 28.49
C GLU A 716 30.68 9.34 29.26
N ASN A 717 30.64 9.66 30.56
CA ASN A 717 31.83 9.73 31.41
C ASN A 717 32.46 8.37 31.62
N HIS A 718 31.68 7.29 31.75
CA HIS A 718 32.21 5.91 31.83
C HIS A 718 32.87 5.51 30.51
N LEU A 719 32.29 5.83 29.39
CA LEU A 719 32.85 5.57 28.07
C LEU A 719 34.18 6.30 27.85
N LEU A 720 34.32 7.52 28.34
CA LEU A 720 35.55 8.33 28.25
C LEU A 720 36.74 7.68 28.94
N GLN A 721 36.53 6.77 29.92
CA GLN A 721 37.62 6.01 30.51
C GLN A 721 38.31 5.06 29.53
N SER A 722 37.62 4.75 28.39
CA SER A 722 38.12 3.95 27.29
C SER A 722 38.05 4.73 25.96
N ALA A 723 38.42 6.00 26.01
CA ALA A 723 38.28 6.96 24.86
C ALA A 723 38.89 6.44 23.53
N GLN A 724 39.99 5.66 23.61
CA GLN A 724 40.62 5.05 22.42
C GLN A 724 39.70 4.08 21.65
N LEU A 725 38.62 3.60 22.27
CA LEU A 725 37.67 2.71 21.63
C LEU A 725 36.51 3.46 20.99
N LEU A 726 36.37 4.79 21.15
CA LEU A 726 35.21 5.54 20.76
C LEU A 726 35.28 6.08 19.33
N ASP A 727 36.46 6.30 18.77
CA ASP A 727 36.65 6.87 17.42
C ASP A 727 35.74 6.19 16.37
N SER A 728 34.86 6.94 15.72
CA SER A 728 33.83 6.41 14.82
C SER A 728 33.39 7.44 13.78
N ASP A 729 33.22 7.03 12.51
CA ASP A 729 32.83 7.91 11.41
C ASP A 729 31.38 8.41 11.53
N VAL A 730 30.50 7.57 12.07
CA VAL A 730 29.05 7.84 12.22
C VAL A 730 28.64 7.63 13.67
N LEU A 731 28.05 8.65 14.26
CA LEU A 731 27.50 8.61 15.61
C LEU A 731 25.96 8.73 15.57
N LYS A 732 25.23 7.75 16.13
CA LYS A 732 23.84 8.00 16.54
C LYS A 732 23.90 8.93 17.74
N ILE A 733 23.17 10.03 17.74
CA ILE A 733 23.17 11.00 18.85
C ILE A 733 22.49 10.37 20.07
N GLY A 734 23.16 10.46 21.25
CA GLY A 734 22.59 9.98 22.50
C GLY A 734 21.30 10.70 22.88
N HIS A 735 20.34 9.99 23.44
CA HIS A 735 19.06 10.48 23.95
C HIS A 735 18.36 11.50 23.03
N HIS A 736 18.30 11.16 21.74
CA HIS A 736 17.67 11.99 20.69
C HIS A 736 18.17 13.44 20.61
N GLY A 737 19.32 13.74 21.22
CA GLY A 737 19.86 15.08 21.33
C GLY A 737 19.31 15.88 22.53
N SER A 738 18.99 15.20 23.64
CA SER A 738 18.70 15.84 24.92
C SER A 738 19.91 16.64 25.40
N ILE A 739 19.66 17.70 26.18
CA ILE A 739 20.71 18.53 26.80
C ILE A 739 21.61 17.71 27.74
N THR A 740 21.11 16.57 28.26
CA THR A 740 21.80 15.65 29.16
C THR A 740 22.83 14.74 28.46
N SER A 741 22.90 14.77 27.13
CA SER A 741 23.80 13.96 26.31
C SER A 741 24.79 14.79 25.48
N SER A 742 25.66 14.13 24.77
CA SER A 742 26.59 14.73 23.79
C SER A 742 27.59 15.70 24.46
N LEU A 743 28.27 15.25 25.51
CA LEU A 743 29.35 15.99 26.15
C LEU A 743 30.42 16.40 25.12
N PRO A 744 30.97 17.64 25.17
CA PRO A 744 32.04 18.04 24.27
C PRO A 744 33.25 17.08 24.27
N GLN A 745 33.65 16.57 25.42
CA GLN A 745 34.74 15.62 25.57
C GLN A 745 34.43 14.28 24.91
N PHE A 746 33.17 13.80 25.00
CA PHE A 746 32.69 12.60 24.34
C PHE A 746 32.71 12.78 22.84
N LEU A 747 32.19 13.90 22.31
CA LEU A 747 32.22 14.23 20.88
C LEU A 747 33.64 14.33 20.32
N HIS A 748 34.58 14.90 21.07
CA HIS A 748 36.00 14.91 20.70
C HIS A 748 36.61 13.49 20.66
N ALA A 749 36.24 12.62 21.58
CA ALA A 749 36.75 11.25 21.64
C ALA A 749 36.16 10.38 20.51
N VAL A 750 34.91 10.59 20.13
CA VAL A 750 34.26 9.90 19.00
C VAL A 750 34.69 10.48 17.67
N SER A 751 34.91 11.79 17.56
CA SER A 751 35.36 12.52 16.35
C SER A 751 34.58 12.16 15.09
N PRO A 752 33.24 12.14 15.09
CA PRO A 752 32.46 11.63 13.97
C PRO A 752 32.41 12.62 12.81
N GLN A 753 32.44 12.10 11.58
CA GLN A 753 32.13 12.90 10.38
C GLN A 753 30.63 13.18 10.29
N TRP A 754 29.81 12.20 10.67
CA TRP A 754 28.35 12.25 10.58
C TRP A 754 27.71 11.97 11.93
N ALA A 755 26.67 12.73 12.25
CA ALA A 755 25.83 12.42 13.40
C ALA A 755 24.38 12.27 12.96
N VAL A 756 23.67 11.27 13.50
CA VAL A 756 22.26 11.01 13.17
C VAL A 756 21.41 11.17 14.41
N ALA A 757 20.47 12.12 14.37
CA ALA A 757 19.45 12.31 15.39
C ALA A 757 18.15 11.62 14.96
N SER A 758 17.75 10.59 15.70
CA SER A 758 16.44 9.94 15.54
C SER A 758 15.42 10.72 16.35
N VAL A 759 14.60 11.52 15.67
CA VAL A 759 13.64 12.43 16.32
C VAL A 759 12.34 12.51 15.55
N GLY A 760 11.25 12.68 16.28
CA GLY A 760 9.92 12.84 15.69
C GLY A 760 9.68 14.26 15.18
N ARG A 761 9.03 14.40 14.03
CA ARG A 761 8.68 15.70 13.42
C ARG A 761 7.84 16.60 14.35
N TRP A 762 7.07 15.98 15.22
CA TRP A 762 6.14 16.65 16.14
C TRP A 762 6.41 16.24 17.59
N ASN A 763 7.70 16.12 17.96
CA ASN A 763 8.03 15.77 19.34
C ASN A 763 7.73 16.94 20.30
N ASN A 764 7.21 16.59 21.47
CA ASN A 764 6.88 17.55 22.52
C ASN A 764 8.06 17.82 23.47
N PHE A 765 9.18 17.12 23.30
CA PHE A 765 10.35 17.18 24.17
C PHE A 765 11.31 18.32 23.80
N GLY A 766 11.15 18.89 22.60
CA GLY A 766 12.03 19.93 22.09
C GLY A 766 13.41 19.40 21.63
N HIS A 767 13.53 18.08 21.41
CA HIS A 767 14.77 17.49 20.90
C HIS A 767 14.90 17.61 19.38
N PRO A 768 16.13 17.77 18.84
CA PRO A 768 17.39 17.99 19.57
C PRO A 768 17.43 19.39 20.20
N ASP A 769 18.01 19.48 21.41
CA ASP A 769 18.17 20.75 22.11
C ASP A 769 19.07 21.71 21.31
N PRO A 770 18.74 23.01 21.23
CA PRO A 770 19.55 24.00 20.52
C PRO A 770 21.02 24.08 20.96
N GLN A 771 21.31 23.82 22.24
CA GLN A 771 22.68 23.82 22.75
C GLN A 771 23.43 22.57 22.24
N VAL A 772 22.76 21.43 22.15
CA VAL A 772 23.34 20.21 21.57
C VAL A 772 23.62 20.42 20.09
N LEU A 773 22.69 21.02 19.34
CA LEU A 773 22.92 21.38 17.94
C LEU A 773 24.15 22.27 17.76
N ALA A 774 24.29 23.29 18.62
CA ALA A 774 25.46 24.18 18.59
C ALA A 774 26.79 23.45 18.89
N ARG A 775 26.80 22.39 19.74
CA ARG A 775 28.00 21.57 19.97
C ARG A 775 28.45 20.86 18.70
N TYR A 776 27.52 20.22 17.96
CA TYR A 776 27.83 19.54 16.71
C TYR A 776 28.30 20.52 15.63
N ASP A 777 27.62 21.67 15.50
CA ASP A 777 27.98 22.70 14.52
C ASP A 777 29.37 23.28 14.79
N SER A 778 29.71 23.56 16.07
CA SER A 778 31.03 24.09 16.47
C SER A 778 32.19 23.13 16.16
N LEU A 779 31.93 21.83 16.12
CA LEU A 779 32.90 20.79 15.77
C LEU A 779 32.91 20.44 14.28
N GLY A 780 32.06 21.08 13.46
CA GLY A 780 31.95 20.83 12.03
C GLY A 780 31.37 19.45 11.69
N ILE A 781 30.67 18.80 12.64
CA ILE A 781 30.06 17.49 12.42
C ILE A 781 28.79 17.64 11.59
N GLN A 782 28.66 16.85 10.52
CA GLN A 782 27.48 16.89 9.68
C GLN A 782 26.29 16.20 10.36
N LEU A 783 25.29 17.01 10.75
CA LEU A 783 24.12 16.53 11.43
C LEU A 783 23.00 16.17 10.47
N LEU A 784 22.49 14.94 10.58
CA LEU A 784 21.31 14.43 9.88
C LEU A 784 20.20 14.17 10.90
N ARG A 785 18.95 14.50 10.54
CA ARG A 785 17.82 14.39 11.44
C ARG A 785 16.69 13.63 10.77
N THR A 786 16.16 12.58 11.41
CA THR A 786 15.08 11.78 10.82
C THR A 786 13.81 12.61 10.59
N ASP A 787 13.49 13.61 11.42
CA ASP A 787 12.35 14.50 11.24
C ASP A 787 12.44 15.40 9.98
N ARG A 788 13.64 15.65 9.47
CA ARG A 788 13.90 16.48 8.29
C ARG A 788 14.34 15.66 7.08
N ASP A 789 15.34 14.79 7.28
CA ASP A 789 15.96 13.99 6.23
C ASP A 789 15.21 12.68 5.95
N SER A 790 14.17 12.33 6.75
CA SER A 790 13.52 11.02 6.72
C SER A 790 14.49 9.90 7.14
N ALA A 791 14.27 8.64 6.75
CA ALA A 791 15.24 7.59 7.03
C ALA A 791 16.60 7.91 6.42
N VAL A 792 17.67 7.74 7.20
CA VAL A 792 19.06 7.99 6.79
C VAL A 792 19.75 6.66 6.52
N ILE A 793 20.42 6.53 5.36
CA ILE A 793 21.04 5.28 4.93
C ILE A 793 22.50 5.51 4.59
N PHE A 794 23.37 4.75 5.24
CA PHE A 794 24.78 4.64 4.90
C PHE A 794 25.10 3.28 4.30
N GLU A 795 26.05 3.25 3.39
CA GLU A 795 26.61 2.02 2.83
C GLU A 795 28.15 2.13 2.76
N THR A 796 28.83 1.07 3.19
CA THR A 796 30.29 0.97 3.06
C THR A 796 30.71 -0.42 2.58
N ASP A 797 31.76 -0.46 1.76
CA ASP A 797 32.48 -1.68 1.37
C ASP A 797 33.72 -1.93 2.26
N GLY A 798 33.85 -1.19 3.34
CA GLY A 798 34.99 -1.19 4.25
C GLY A 798 36.12 -0.25 3.86
N LYS A 799 36.07 0.40 2.69
CA LYS A 799 37.06 1.39 2.20
C LYS A 799 36.43 2.75 1.98
N VAL A 800 35.22 2.77 1.51
CA VAL A 800 34.48 3.99 1.17
C VAL A 800 33.15 3.98 1.90
N LEU A 801 32.88 5.04 2.66
CA LEU A 801 31.59 5.28 3.30
C LEU A 801 30.78 6.26 2.46
N LYS A 802 29.53 5.91 2.13
CA LYS A 802 28.63 6.74 1.36
C LYS A 802 27.29 6.92 2.06
N ARG A 803 26.77 8.15 2.10
CA ARG A 803 25.36 8.40 2.38
C ARG A 803 24.56 8.08 1.11
N ILE A 804 23.58 7.22 1.21
CA ILE A 804 22.68 6.80 0.11
C ILE A 804 21.39 7.61 0.13
N ARG A 805 20.91 7.93 1.34
CA ARG A 805 19.70 8.75 1.56
C ARG A 805 19.87 9.68 2.75
#